data_b566f1f259aa5e301bab4215f73c230b
#
_entry.id   b566f1f259aa5e301bab4215f73c230b
#
_cell.length_a   1.000
_cell.length_b   1.000
_cell.length_c   1.000
_cell.angle_alpha   90.00
_cell.angle_beta   90.00
_cell.angle_gamma   90.00
#
_symmetry.space_group_name_H-M   'P 1'
#
loop_
_entity.id
_entity.type
_entity.pdbx_description
1 polymer ?
#
loop_
_entity_poly.entity_id
_entity_poly.type
_entity_poly.pdbx_seq_one_letter_code
_entity_poly.pdbx_strand_id
1 'polypeptide(L)'
;MDRPPVPRAAQLMGARHSSWAVLSLAALLVSCEARQEPEGRVAKAPPFRIAPAATSAPVPVQNALFSLSDFQPLLTNPGLSGVAAALDAGTPGVAARELSSWLSKTPPAPGERFRYDFLLARLHEQAGEFAPALTAYARVSQGSSPLVSYARVGEARALLALGRPKEVLARSAAVSDSEPVARLKWPVLAEAARVQGDRSAAIAAYEHVLLALSAGAERAESELRLATTLLDAADIGSGDRSLQILKALSLSRRIQDEPNVPRATLLSAQAREARALGLLPEPLQAQHRERDPAEQLERVRALSDARRFALAQQAAEQSLAALPESERASSVGCEIQFLSGKALAATRAYARAGEMFETLLGQCQDPELRARAQFSAGKAAASDGQHMLAIKRFAALEQEAPKNSLADDARLYGALSYLELGVEARFTELLSALPDDYPEGDMVPEGSFRLALRRLDKQDFQGAARVLERVLGNKFSVAARAADFAGRERYFHARALAATGESERALGEYESLIRDLPLSYYMLSAYSVLHAADAERARAVLASALAAVPSGPVVVTNRAEFSGVGFARALELFGVGDLENGARELDALGLADSSRPEILWGLSKLYAEAGSVKLSHAAARRALSAAPSTWPADAWLDAWKLAYPAPFQQIVLREAKRTGQNSALIYAIMREESAFDPDAESLADAYGLMQLIVPTAKSIARPLGLPSDRASLKRPSVNITLGTGELARLANAFPENALLAIPAYNAGPGNPKRWLRERPNADFDLWVELIPYVETRRYVKRVLSSRAAYAFLYQRDDFERFAVLPSKVQ
;
A
#
# COMPACT_ATOMS: atom_id res chain seq x y z
N MET A 1 7.02 -55.64 22.50
CA MET A 1 5.86 -55.75 21.61
C MET A 1 6.04 -54.74 20.51
N ASP A 2 6.41 -55.28 19.42
CA ASP A 2 7.06 -54.79 18.23
C ASP A 2 6.24 -53.79 17.41
N ARG A 3 6.92 -52.80 16.89
CA ARG A 3 6.45 -52.00 15.72
C ARG A 3 7.23 -52.55 14.50
N PRO A 4 6.58 -52.85 13.35
CA PRO A 4 7.24 -53.32 12.17
C PRO A 4 8.02 -52.22 11.42
N PRO A 5 9.02 -52.56 10.63
CA PRO A 5 9.93 -51.64 9.99
C PRO A 5 9.41 -51.13 8.64
N VAL A 6 9.79 -49.88 8.30
CA VAL A 6 9.58 -49.27 6.98
C VAL A 6 10.66 -49.79 6.02
N PRO A 7 10.32 -50.16 4.78
CA PRO A 7 11.31 -50.67 3.80
C PRO A 7 12.18 -49.56 3.21
N ARG A 8 13.49 -49.74 3.22
CA ARG A 8 14.46 -49.08 2.35
C ARG A 8 14.41 -49.67 0.96
N ALA A 9 14.19 -48.84 -0.05
CA ALA A 9 14.59 -49.05 -1.45
C ALA A 9 14.44 -47.69 -2.15
N ALA A 10 15.28 -47.14 -3.00
CA ALA A 10 16.53 -47.64 -3.61
C ALA A 10 17.30 -46.38 -4.04
N GLN A 11 18.61 -46.44 -3.82
CA GLN A 11 19.56 -45.60 -4.58
C GLN A 11 19.47 -46.06 -6.07
N LEU A 12 19.38 -45.07 -6.98
CA LEU A 12 20.05 -45.14 -8.28
C LEU A 12 19.93 -43.81 -9.07
N MET A 13 21.09 -43.40 -9.48
CA MET A 13 21.48 -42.55 -10.60
C MET A 13 21.27 -41.04 -10.52
N GLY A 14 22.41 -40.41 -10.40
CA GLY A 14 22.69 -39.01 -10.63
C GLY A 14 22.31 -38.56 -12.02
N ALA A 15 21.56 -37.48 -12.01
CA ALA A 15 21.62 -36.47 -13.04
C ALA A 15 21.70 -35.15 -12.28
N ARG A 16 22.89 -34.57 -12.25
CA ARG A 16 23.07 -33.15 -11.89
C ARG A 16 22.38 -32.31 -12.98
N HIS A 17 21.07 -32.13 -12.85
CA HIS A 17 20.37 -31.09 -13.59
C HIS A 17 20.26 -29.88 -12.69
N SER A 18 20.79 -28.80 -13.19
CA SER A 18 20.88 -27.49 -12.58
C SER A 18 19.49 -27.05 -12.06
N SER A 19 19.36 -26.93 -10.74
CA SER A 19 18.18 -26.41 -10.01
C SER A 19 17.89 -24.92 -10.28
N TRP A 20 18.24 -24.43 -11.46
CA TRP A 20 18.18 -23.04 -11.84
C TRP A 20 16.76 -22.55 -12.10
N ALA A 21 15.96 -23.43 -12.58
CA ALA A 21 14.75 -23.04 -13.26
C ALA A 21 13.52 -23.14 -12.36
N VAL A 22 13.41 -24.14 -11.49
CA VAL A 22 12.23 -24.39 -10.64
C VAL A 22 11.92 -23.22 -9.69
N LEU A 23 12.94 -22.52 -9.21
CA LEU A 23 12.77 -21.40 -8.27
C LEU A 23 12.42 -20.06 -8.96
N SER A 24 12.82 -19.89 -10.23
CA SER A 24 12.58 -18.64 -10.97
C SER A 24 11.14 -18.50 -11.46
N LEU A 25 10.50 -19.61 -11.88
CA LEU A 25 9.15 -19.56 -12.43
C LEU A 25 8.08 -19.37 -11.35
N ALA A 26 8.20 -20.09 -10.22
CA ALA A 26 7.25 -19.95 -9.11
C ALA A 26 7.25 -18.52 -8.53
N ALA A 27 8.43 -17.88 -8.49
CA ALA A 27 8.55 -16.50 -8.00
C ALA A 27 8.04 -15.44 -9.00
N LEU A 28 8.21 -15.68 -10.31
CA LEU A 28 7.64 -14.83 -11.37
C LEU A 28 6.12 -14.96 -11.42
N LEU A 29 5.60 -16.17 -11.20
CA LEU A 29 4.16 -16.45 -11.25
C LEU A 29 3.38 -15.71 -10.14
N VAL A 30 3.99 -15.53 -8.97
CA VAL A 30 3.38 -14.75 -7.87
C VAL A 30 3.43 -13.24 -8.13
N SER A 31 4.38 -12.75 -8.93
CA SER A 31 4.57 -11.30 -9.14
C SER A 31 3.71 -10.68 -10.24
N CYS A 32 3.21 -11.45 -11.21
CA CYS A 32 2.22 -10.92 -12.15
C CYS A 32 0.85 -10.65 -11.52
N GLU A 33 0.56 -11.27 -10.36
CA GLU A 33 -0.62 -10.90 -9.56
C GLU A 33 -0.47 -9.55 -8.85
N ALA A 34 0.75 -9.02 -8.74
CA ALA A 34 1.02 -7.67 -8.26
C ALA A 34 1.04 -6.63 -9.40
N ARG A 35 0.78 -6.98 -10.65
CA ARG A 35 0.25 -5.98 -11.57
C ARG A 35 -1.03 -5.47 -10.93
N GLN A 36 -1.04 -4.20 -10.57
CA GLN A 36 -2.26 -3.44 -10.60
C GLN A 36 -2.84 -3.73 -11.99
N GLU A 37 -3.86 -4.58 -12.07
CA GLU A 37 -4.86 -4.40 -13.12
C GLU A 37 -5.05 -2.89 -13.18
N PRO A 38 -5.05 -2.25 -14.38
CA PRO A 38 -5.42 -0.85 -14.46
C PRO A 38 -6.64 -0.79 -13.58
N GLU A 39 -6.56 -0.07 -12.45
CA GLU A 39 -7.62 0.00 -11.44
C GLU A 39 -8.89 -0.03 -12.24
N GLY A 40 -9.57 -1.21 -12.27
CA GLY A 40 -10.85 -1.31 -12.89
C GLY A 40 -11.53 -0.18 -12.19
N ARG A 41 -11.79 0.91 -12.90
CA ARG A 41 -12.44 2.08 -12.36
C ARG A 41 -13.62 1.53 -11.59
N VAL A 42 -13.42 1.27 -10.30
CA VAL A 42 -14.50 1.43 -9.35
C VAL A 42 -14.97 2.80 -9.76
N ALA A 43 -16.13 2.85 -10.41
CA ALA A 43 -16.69 4.10 -10.89
C ALA A 43 -16.57 5.01 -9.68
N LYS A 44 -15.54 5.87 -9.66
CA LYS A 44 -15.42 6.92 -8.67
C LYS A 44 -16.77 7.57 -8.80
N ALA A 45 -17.55 7.52 -7.75
CA ALA A 45 -18.80 8.28 -7.70
C ALA A 45 -18.43 9.63 -8.31
N PRO A 46 -19.16 10.10 -9.33
CA PRO A 46 -18.73 11.25 -10.12
C PRO A 46 -18.30 12.31 -9.11
N PRO A 47 -17.14 12.97 -9.29
CA PRO A 47 -16.69 13.96 -8.34
C PRO A 47 -17.87 14.90 -8.14
N PHE A 48 -18.30 15.04 -6.90
CA PHE A 48 -19.46 15.85 -6.53
C PHE A 48 -19.22 17.25 -7.08
N ARG A 49 -19.73 17.54 -8.28
CA ARG A 49 -19.67 18.86 -8.87
C ARG A 49 -20.66 19.70 -8.08
N ILE A 50 -20.13 20.47 -7.15
CA ILE A 50 -20.84 21.50 -6.42
C ILE A 50 -21.36 22.50 -7.47
N ALA A 51 -22.67 22.56 -7.65
CA ALA A 51 -23.27 23.70 -8.31
C ALA A 51 -22.86 24.96 -7.51
N PRO A 52 -22.53 26.08 -8.17
CA PRO A 52 -22.13 27.29 -7.47
C PRO A 52 -23.22 27.70 -6.49
N ALA A 53 -22.89 27.71 -5.20
CA ALA A 53 -23.80 28.12 -4.14
C ALA A 53 -24.15 29.60 -4.31
N ALA A 54 -25.45 29.89 -4.10
CA ALA A 54 -25.92 31.25 -4.02
C ALA A 54 -25.10 32.06 -3.00
N THR A 55 -24.64 33.22 -3.42
CA THR A 55 -23.78 34.17 -2.75
C THR A 55 -24.29 34.56 -1.37
N SER A 56 -23.72 33.98 -0.32
CA SER A 56 -23.68 34.62 0.99
C SER A 56 -22.53 35.65 0.99
N ALA A 57 -22.76 36.81 1.62
CA ALA A 57 -21.82 37.93 1.64
C ALA A 57 -20.36 37.48 1.98
N PRO A 58 -19.35 37.99 1.26
CA PRO A 58 -17.98 37.54 1.46
C PRO A 58 -17.47 38.05 2.82
N VAL A 59 -17.06 37.11 3.66
CA VAL A 59 -16.11 37.42 4.74
C VAL A 59 -14.84 37.98 4.06
N PRO A 60 -14.26 39.08 4.51
CA PRO A 60 -13.07 39.66 3.90
C PRO A 60 -11.92 38.64 3.98
N VAL A 61 -11.63 37.97 2.87
CA VAL A 61 -10.47 37.15 2.72
C VAL A 61 -9.28 38.09 2.59
N GLN A 62 -8.41 38.12 3.57
CA GLN A 62 -7.11 38.75 3.42
C GLN A 62 -6.40 38.08 2.24
N ASN A 63 -6.10 38.85 1.19
CA ASN A 63 -5.36 38.43 -0.02
C ASN A 63 -3.86 38.17 0.25
N ALA A 64 -3.44 37.95 1.47
CA ALA A 64 -2.07 37.54 1.79
C ALA A 64 -1.94 36.06 1.47
N LEU A 65 -1.00 35.74 0.59
CA LEU A 65 -0.63 34.34 0.30
C LEU A 65 -0.12 33.69 1.60
N PHE A 66 -0.50 32.42 1.82
CA PHE A 66 -0.10 31.67 3.01
C PHE A 66 1.42 31.60 3.13
N SER A 67 1.97 31.99 4.30
CA SER A 67 3.33 31.75 4.69
C SER A 67 3.40 30.64 5.73
N LEU A 68 4.24 29.64 5.49
CA LEU A 68 4.41 28.53 6.44
C LEU A 68 5.00 29.00 7.79
N SER A 69 5.73 30.14 7.81
CA SER A 69 6.23 30.74 9.04
C SER A 69 5.12 31.15 10.02
N ASP A 70 3.91 31.34 9.49
CA ASP A 70 2.74 31.76 10.27
C ASP A 70 1.96 30.56 10.84
N PHE A 71 2.36 29.33 10.46
CA PHE A 71 1.75 28.11 10.93
C PHE A 71 2.55 27.49 12.08
N GLN A 72 1.94 27.40 13.24
CA GLN A 72 2.53 26.75 14.43
C GLN A 72 1.48 25.85 15.09
N PRO A 73 1.68 24.52 15.14
CA PRO A 73 0.84 23.62 15.92
C PRO A 73 0.86 23.99 17.41
N LEU A 74 -0.29 24.01 18.07
CA LEU A 74 -0.42 24.41 19.48
C LEU A 74 0.50 23.61 20.42
N LEU A 75 0.61 22.31 20.17
CA LEU A 75 1.40 21.41 21.01
C LEU A 75 2.91 21.60 20.89
N THR A 76 3.39 22.43 19.94
CA THR A 76 4.81 22.82 19.87
C THR A 76 5.14 23.96 20.85
N ASN A 77 4.13 24.57 21.45
CA ASN A 77 4.32 25.57 22.49
C ASN A 77 4.95 24.94 23.76
N PRO A 78 6.14 25.38 24.22
CA PRO A 78 6.78 24.79 25.40
C PRO A 78 5.90 24.84 26.67
N GLY A 79 4.99 25.79 26.79
CA GLY A 79 4.04 25.88 27.88
C GLY A 79 2.99 24.77 27.91
N LEU A 80 2.83 24.02 26.79
CA LEU A 80 1.91 22.90 26.65
C LEU A 80 2.62 21.54 26.68
N SER A 81 3.88 21.49 27.09
CA SER A 81 4.65 20.22 27.16
C SER A 81 3.99 19.16 28.06
N GLY A 82 3.32 19.56 29.15
CA GLY A 82 2.53 18.65 29.99
C GLY A 82 1.31 18.07 29.27
N VAL A 83 0.65 18.89 28.42
CA VAL A 83 -0.48 18.43 27.58
C VAL A 83 0.01 17.42 26.56
N ALA A 84 1.12 17.72 25.87
CA ALA A 84 1.71 16.82 24.87
C ALA A 84 2.14 15.48 25.51
N ALA A 85 2.82 15.52 26.66
CA ALA A 85 3.24 14.31 27.37
C ALA A 85 2.04 13.45 27.84
N ALA A 86 0.94 14.06 28.26
CA ALA A 86 -0.28 13.33 28.64
C ALA A 86 -0.98 12.70 27.44
N LEU A 87 -0.94 13.35 26.28
CA LEU A 87 -1.45 12.76 25.02
C LEU A 87 -0.59 11.56 24.58
N ASP A 88 0.72 11.68 24.62
CA ASP A 88 1.66 10.59 24.30
C ASP A 88 1.47 9.38 25.25
N ALA A 89 1.09 9.65 26.49
CA ALA A 89 0.75 8.62 27.48
C ALA A 89 -0.66 8.02 27.31
N GLY A 90 -1.47 8.53 26.35
CA GLY A 90 -2.85 8.07 26.12
C GLY A 90 -3.83 8.46 27.24
N THR A 91 -3.60 9.58 27.93
CA THR A 91 -4.39 10.07 29.07
C THR A 91 -5.08 11.40 28.77
N PRO A 92 -6.11 11.46 27.90
CA PRO A 92 -6.72 12.70 27.45
C PRO A 92 -7.35 13.53 28.59
N GLY A 93 -7.89 12.90 29.62
CA GLY A 93 -8.42 13.60 30.80
C GLY A 93 -7.34 14.31 31.62
N VAL A 94 -6.10 13.78 31.66
CA VAL A 94 -4.96 14.48 32.25
C VAL A 94 -4.58 15.68 31.35
N ALA A 95 -4.50 15.46 30.04
CA ALA A 95 -4.22 16.52 29.07
C ALA A 95 -5.24 17.67 29.15
N ALA A 96 -6.54 17.37 29.31
CA ALA A 96 -7.59 18.37 29.50
C ALA A 96 -7.38 19.22 30.78
N ARG A 97 -7.03 18.59 31.90
CA ARG A 97 -6.73 19.29 33.16
C ARG A 97 -5.50 20.17 33.05
N GLU A 98 -4.41 19.67 32.47
CA GLU A 98 -3.18 20.43 32.20
C GLU A 98 -3.46 21.68 31.35
N LEU A 99 -4.21 21.50 30.24
CA LEU A 99 -4.59 22.59 29.36
C LEU A 99 -5.47 23.62 30.09
N SER A 100 -6.44 23.19 30.86
CA SER A 100 -7.31 24.06 31.65
C SER A 100 -6.50 24.88 32.70
N SER A 101 -5.57 24.22 33.38
CA SER A 101 -4.65 24.89 34.32
C SER A 101 -3.76 25.91 33.65
N TRP A 102 -3.22 25.57 32.48
CA TRP A 102 -2.40 26.50 31.70
C TRP A 102 -3.20 27.70 31.22
N LEU A 103 -4.41 27.51 30.70
CA LEU A 103 -5.31 28.57 30.22
C LEU A 103 -5.75 29.54 31.32
N SER A 104 -5.80 29.10 32.57
CA SER A 104 -6.13 29.93 33.70
C SER A 104 -4.97 30.86 34.10
N LYS A 105 -3.71 30.47 33.84
CA LYS A 105 -2.51 31.20 34.15
C LYS A 105 -2.00 32.05 32.98
N THR A 106 -2.26 31.59 31.77
CA THR A 106 -1.74 32.22 30.55
C THR A 106 -2.89 32.32 29.52
N PRO A 107 -3.76 33.35 29.69
CA PRO A 107 -4.86 33.51 28.74
C PRO A 107 -4.31 33.88 27.35
N PRO A 108 -4.70 33.14 26.28
CA PRO A 108 -4.29 33.46 24.92
C PRO A 108 -4.96 34.75 24.44
N ALA A 109 -4.41 35.32 23.34
CA ALA A 109 -5.03 36.44 22.67
C ALA A 109 -6.49 36.12 22.27
N PRO A 110 -7.41 37.12 22.33
CA PRO A 110 -8.84 36.87 22.04
C PRO A 110 -9.09 36.19 20.70
N GLY A 111 -8.32 36.54 19.66
CA GLY A 111 -8.42 35.94 18.32
C GLY A 111 -7.92 34.50 18.21
N GLU A 112 -7.18 33.98 19.21
CA GLU A 112 -6.62 32.62 19.20
C GLU A 112 -7.33 31.66 20.18
N ARG A 113 -8.14 32.25 21.08
CA ARG A 113 -8.79 31.50 22.16
C ARG A 113 -9.58 30.27 21.65
N PHE A 114 -10.21 30.37 20.51
CA PHE A 114 -11.02 29.31 19.92
C PHE A 114 -10.22 28.02 19.64
N ARG A 115 -8.92 28.14 19.32
CA ARG A 115 -8.02 26.98 19.09
C ARG A 115 -7.88 26.14 20.35
N TYR A 116 -7.63 26.84 21.47
CA TYR A 116 -7.47 26.19 22.78
C TYR A 116 -8.79 25.60 23.30
N ASP A 117 -9.90 26.34 23.13
CA ASP A 117 -11.22 25.86 23.53
C ASP A 117 -11.64 24.64 22.69
N PHE A 118 -11.29 24.60 21.38
CA PHE A 118 -11.56 23.45 20.52
C PHE A 118 -10.69 22.24 20.92
N LEU A 119 -9.41 22.43 21.17
CA LEU A 119 -8.52 21.38 21.68
C LEU A 119 -9.03 20.84 23.03
N LEU A 120 -9.39 21.73 23.97
CA LEU A 120 -9.94 21.35 25.28
C LEU A 120 -11.24 20.53 25.15
N ALA A 121 -12.13 20.94 24.24
CA ALA A 121 -13.38 20.23 23.96
C ALA A 121 -13.10 18.78 23.46
N ARG A 122 -12.17 18.62 22.53
CA ARG A 122 -11.76 17.30 22.03
C ARG A 122 -11.13 16.42 23.10
N LEU A 123 -10.28 17.00 23.96
CA LEU A 123 -9.67 16.27 25.07
C LEU A 123 -10.71 15.76 26.09
N HIS A 124 -11.69 16.61 26.44
CA HIS A 124 -12.81 16.20 27.31
C HIS A 124 -13.68 15.11 26.61
N GLU A 125 -13.97 15.26 25.32
CA GLU A 125 -14.73 14.26 24.56
C GLU A 125 -14.01 12.90 24.54
N GLN A 126 -12.70 12.89 24.25
CA GLN A 126 -11.87 11.68 24.28
C GLN A 126 -11.79 11.04 25.69
N ALA A 127 -11.88 11.85 26.72
CA ALA A 127 -11.93 11.39 28.12
C ALA A 127 -13.31 10.89 28.54
N GLY A 128 -14.35 11.01 27.71
CA GLY A 128 -15.74 10.69 28.05
C GLY A 128 -16.42 11.76 28.93
N GLU A 129 -15.80 12.93 29.08
CA GLU A 129 -16.28 14.06 29.89
C GLU A 129 -17.17 14.96 29.03
N PHE A 130 -18.37 14.49 28.64
CA PHE A 130 -19.19 15.14 27.63
C PHE A 130 -19.81 16.48 28.04
N ALA A 131 -20.08 16.73 29.32
CA ALA A 131 -20.62 18.01 29.76
C ALA A 131 -19.58 19.17 29.70
N PRO A 132 -18.33 18.99 30.15
CA PRO A 132 -17.25 19.93 29.87
C PRO A 132 -16.95 20.09 28.36
N ALA A 133 -16.97 19.01 27.60
CA ALA A 133 -16.78 19.03 26.14
C ALA A 133 -17.83 19.91 25.46
N LEU A 134 -19.12 19.72 25.78
CA LEU A 134 -20.23 20.55 25.28
C LEU A 134 -20.00 22.03 25.55
N THR A 135 -19.61 22.37 26.79
CA THR A 135 -19.36 23.76 27.19
C THR A 135 -18.21 24.38 26.39
N ALA A 136 -17.13 23.63 26.15
CA ALA A 136 -15.99 24.12 25.42
C ALA A 136 -16.28 24.26 23.91
N TYR A 137 -16.99 23.29 23.31
CA TYR A 137 -17.45 23.40 21.92
C TYR A 137 -18.40 24.58 21.71
N ALA A 138 -19.31 24.86 22.67
CA ALA A 138 -20.26 25.96 22.58
C ALA A 138 -19.56 27.34 22.53
N ARG A 139 -18.43 27.51 23.22
CA ARG A 139 -17.63 28.72 23.09
C ARG A 139 -17.07 28.93 21.68
N VAL A 140 -16.68 27.87 21.02
CA VAL A 140 -16.14 27.93 19.64
C VAL A 140 -17.27 28.14 18.63
N SER A 141 -18.40 27.43 18.78
CA SER A 141 -19.51 27.47 17.82
C SER A 141 -20.28 28.79 17.81
N GLN A 142 -20.23 29.58 18.91
CA GLN A 142 -20.81 30.92 19.02
C GLN A 142 -19.91 32.00 18.41
N GLY A 143 -18.67 31.69 18.08
CA GLY A 143 -17.73 32.63 17.46
C GLY A 143 -17.80 32.63 15.92
N SER A 144 -16.80 33.26 15.31
CA SER A 144 -16.65 33.35 13.82
C SER A 144 -15.40 32.62 13.30
N SER A 145 -14.88 31.63 14.02
CA SER A 145 -13.67 30.93 13.64
C SER A 145 -13.91 29.91 12.49
N PRO A 146 -12.89 29.53 11.74
CA PRO A 146 -13.00 28.47 10.73
C PRO A 146 -13.48 27.11 11.29
N LEU A 147 -13.34 26.87 12.62
CA LEU A 147 -13.73 25.62 13.28
C LEU A 147 -15.19 25.55 13.75
N VAL A 148 -16.01 26.58 13.48
CA VAL A 148 -17.42 26.66 13.94
C VAL A 148 -18.23 25.42 13.54
N SER A 149 -18.14 24.96 12.29
CA SER A 149 -18.87 23.77 11.81
C SER A 149 -18.42 22.49 12.52
N TYR A 150 -17.12 22.33 12.76
CA TYR A 150 -16.58 21.21 13.53
C TYR A 150 -17.00 21.24 15.00
N ALA A 151 -17.02 22.45 15.61
CA ALA A 151 -17.51 22.61 16.99
C ALA A 151 -18.99 22.26 17.11
N ARG A 152 -19.85 22.66 16.17
CA ARG A 152 -21.29 22.30 16.14
C ARG A 152 -21.52 20.79 16.07
N VAL A 153 -20.72 20.08 15.27
CA VAL A 153 -20.77 18.61 15.23
C VAL A 153 -20.28 18.02 16.56
N GLY A 154 -19.23 18.60 17.17
CA GLY A 154 -18.76 18.21 18.49
C GLY A 154 -19.83 18.42 19.58
N GLU A 155 -20.55 19.57 19.57
CA GLU A 155 -21.71 19.79 20.46
C GLU A 155 -22.78 18.71 20.25
N ALA A 156 -23.12 18.40 19.00
CA ALA A 156 -24.12 17.39 18.68
C ALA A 156 -23.73 16.01 19.21
N ARG A 157 -22.44 15.60 19.07
CA ARG A 157 -21.95 14.33 19.67
C ARG A 157 -22.03 14.34 21.20
N ALA A 158 -21.61 15.42 21.82
CA ALA A 158 -21.67 15.56 23.27
C ALA A 158 -23.11 15.54 23.80
N LEU A 159 -24.05 16.20 23.12
CA LEU A 159 -25.50 16.17 23.44
C LEU A 159 -26.08 14.75 23.32
N LEU A 160 -25.71 14.03 22.28
CA LEU A 160 -26.14 12.65 22.08
C LEU A 160 -25.66 11.75 23.22
N ALA A 161 -24.38 11.86 23.57
CA ALA A 161 -23.76 11.11 24.67
C ALA A 161 -24.36 11.45 26.04
N LEU A 162 -24.84 12.67 26.24
CA LEU A 162 -25.55 13.13 27.44
C LEU A 162 -27.04 12.72 27.45
N GLY A 163 -27.54 11.95 26.46
CA GLY A 163 -28.93 11.54 26.40
C GLY A 163 -29.89 12.66 25.99
N ARG A 164 -29.44 13.68 25.26
CA ARG A 164 -30.22 14.85 24.83
C ARG A 164 -30.44 14.88 23.30
N PRO A 165 -30.96 13.80 22.68
CA PRO A 165 -31.03 13.67 21.21
C PRO A 165 -31.92 14.72 20.53
N LYS A 166 -32.90 15.32 21.24
CA LYS A 166 -33.79 16.36 20.68
C LYS A 166 -33.04 17.63 20.31
N GLU A 167 -31.92 17.93 20.97
CA GLU A 167 -31.15 19.14 20.71
C GLU A 167 -30.10 18.95 19.59
N VAL A 168 -29.80 17.73 19.21
CA VAL A 168 -28.81 17.37 18.19
C VAL A 168 -29.19 18.00 16.83
N LEU A 169 -30.46 17.91 16.42
CA LEU A 169 -30.93 18.46 15.14
C LEU A 169 -30.67 19.96 15.03
N ALA A 170 -31.01 20.73 16.07
CA ALA A 170 -30.82 22.18 16.06
C ALA A 170 -29.34 22.58 15.93
N ARG A 171 -28.41 21.84 16.55
CA ARG A 171 -26.95 22.07 16.45
C ARG A 171 -26.39 21.69 15.10
N SER A 172 -26.88 20.61 14.49
CA SER A 172 -26.40 20.08 13.22
C SER A 172 -26.99 20.80 11.99
N ALA A 173 -28.18 21.40 12.10
CA ALA A 173 -28.87 22.06 10.99
C ALA A 173 -28.07 23.20 10.34
N ALA A 174 -27.23 23.91 11.12
CA ALA A 174 -26.40 25.00 10.62
C ALA A 174 -25.07 24.53 9.98
N VAL A 175 -24.83 23.21 9.88
CA VAL A 175 -23.65 22.64 9.22
C VAL A 175 -24.03 22.28 7.79
N SER A 176 -23.38 22.94 6.81
CA SER A 176 -23.64 22.71 5.39
C SER A 176 -23.24 21.29 4.96
N ASP A 177 -24.05 20.68 4.09
CA ASP A 177 -23.73 19.36 3.51
C ASP A 177 -22.61 19.40 2.47
N SER A 178 -22.27 20.58 1.96
CA SER A 178 -21.14 20.79 1.07
C SER A 178 -19.78 20.86 1.79
N GLU A 179 -19.74 20.94 3.12
CA GLU A 179 -18.51 20.95 3.89
C GLU A 179 -18.02 19.52 4.19
N PRO A 180 -16.71 19.25 4.19
CA PRO A 180 -16.16 17.93 4.52
C PRO A 180 -16.59 17.41 5.90
N VAL A 181 -16.87 18.31 6.85
CA VAL A 181 -17.36 17.96 8.19
C VAL A 181 -18.78 17.35 8.17
N ALA A 182 -19.56 17.52 7.10
CA ALA A 182 -20.90 16.93 6.97
C ALA A 182 -20.90 15.41 7.16
N ARG A 183 -19.83 14.71 6.73
CA ARG A 183 -19.67 13.29 6.97
C ARG A 183 -19.70 12.89 8.45
N LEU A 184 -19.26 13.78 9.35
CA LEU A 184 -19.29 13.57 10.80
C LEU A 184 -20.66 13.91 11.41
N LYS A 185 -21.44 14.77 10.72
CA LYS A 185 -22.80 15.16 11.12
C LYS A 185 -23.79 14.01 10.98
N TRP A 186 -23.76 13.33 9.83
CA TRP A 186 -24.78 12.35 9.48
C TRP A 186 -24.85 11.13 10.43
N PRO A 187 -23.70 10.53 10.90
CA PRO A 187 -23.75 9.46 11.90
C PRO A 187 -24.42 9.90 13.22
N VAL A 188 -24.20 11.15 13.63
CA VAL A 188 -24.77 11.71 14.86
C VAL A 188 -26.28 11.93 14.70
N LEU A 189 -26.71 12.44 13.55
CA LEU A 189 -28.14 12.61 13.24
C LEU A 189 -28.88 11.28 13.15
N ALA A 190 -28.27 10.28 12.49
CA ALA A 190 -28.85 8.95 12.36
C ALA A 190 -29.10 8.31 13.73
N GLU A 191 -28.12 8.39 14.61
CA GLU A 191 -28.22 7.83 15.95
C GLU A 191 -29.21 8.63 16.84
N ALA A 192 -29.23 9.96 16.73
CA ALA A 192 -30.19 10.79 17.45
C ALA A 192 -31.64 10.49 17.02
N ALA A 193 -31.91 10.36 15.72
CA ALA A 193 -33.20 9.99 15.18
C ALA A 193 -33.63 8.57 15.64
N ARG A 194 -32.70 7.62 15.60
CA ARG A 194 -32.91 6.24 16.08
C ARG A 194 -33.32 6.21 17.55
N VAL A 195 -32.61 6.92 18.41
CA VAL A 195 -32.89 6.99 19.86
C VAL A 195 -34.24 7.65 20.13
N GLN A 196 -34.66 8.61 19.28
CA GLN A 196 -35.98 9.25 19.38
C GLN A 196 -37.13 8.40 18.81
N GLY A 197 -36.81 7.28 18.15
CA GLY A 197 -37.81 6.42 17.49
C GLY A 197 -38.26 6.94 16.12
N ASP A 198 -37.66 8.01 15.59
CA ASP A 198 -37.91 8.52 14.24
C ASP A 198 -37.13 7.68 13.22
N ARG A 199 -37.74 6.57 12.82
CA ARG A 199 -37.11 5.60 11.91
C ARG A 199 -36.89 6.17 10.51
N SER A 200 -37.79 7.01 10.04
CA SER A 200 -37.68 7.61 8.69
C SER A 200 -36.48 8.55 8.60
N ALA A 201 -36.31 9.44 9.59
CA ALA A 201 -35.15 10.32 9.66
C ALA A 201 -33.85 9.53 9.87
N ALA A 202 -33.86 8.46 10.67
CA ALA A 202 -32.70 7.61 10.88
C ALA A 202 -32.27 6.89 9.60
N ILE A 203 -33.20 6.31 8.84
CA ILE A 203 -32.93 5.66 7.54
C ILE A 203 -32.28 6.66 6.58
N ALA A 204 -32.90 7.85 6.37
CA ALA A 204 -32.37 8.87 5.50
C ALA A 204 -30.95 9.30 5.89
N ALA A 205 -30.71 9.49 7.18
CA ALA A 205 -29.39 9.88 7.69
C ALA A 205 -28.33 8.78 7.50
N TYR A 206 -28.66 7.49 7.75
CA TYR A 206 -27.73 6.39 7.46
C TYR A 206 -27.43 6.25 5.97
N GLU A 207 -28.39 6.50 5.09
CA GLU A 207 -28.14 6.52 3.63
C GLU A 207 -27.12 7.59 3.25
N HIS A 208 -27.19 8.78 3.85
CA HIS A 208 -26.15 9.81 3.69
C HIS A 208 -24.79 9.37 4.23
N VAL A 209 -24.73 8.66 5.37
CA VAL A 209 -23.48 8.10 5.89
C VAL A 209 -22.84 7.19 4.87
N LEU A 210 -23.62 6.31 4.25
CA LEU A 210 -23.09 5.33 3.29
C LEU A 210 -22.58 5.96 1.98
N LEU A 211 -23.06 7.14 1.60
CA LEU A 211 -22.52 7.88 0.45
C LEU A 211 -21.08 8.37 0.69
N ALA A 212 -20.72 8.61 1.94
CA ALA A 212 -19.41 9.15 2.33
C ALA A 212 -18.37 8.09 2.73
N LEU A 213 -18.80 6.84 2.95
CA LEU A 213 -17.93 5.76 3.41
C LEU A 213 -17.49 4.84 2.27
N SER A 214 -16.18 4.61 2.17
CA SER A 214 -15.61 3.52 1.37
C SER A 214 -15.85 2.16 2.05
N ALA A 215 -15.61 1.05 1.31
CA ALA A 215 -15.65 -0.30 1.85
C ALA A 215 -14.79 -0.46 3.11
N GLY A 216 -15.24 -1.27 4.08
CA GLY A 216 -14.53 -1.55 5.32
C GLY A 216 -15.42 -1.64 6.55
N ALA A 217 -14.79 -1.82 7.72
CA ALA A 217 -15.50 -2.09 8.98
C ALA A 217 -16.48 -0.97 9.39
N GLU A 218 -16.13 0.30 9.19
CA GLU A 218 -16.99 1.45 9.53
C GLU A 218 -18.26 1.48 8.66
N ARG A 219 -18.10 1.19 7.36
CA ARG A 219 -19.23 1.06 6.44
C ARG A 219 -20.12 -0.11 6.84
N ALA A 220 -19.54 -1.27 7.10
CA ALA A 220 -20.28 -2.46 7.53
C ALA A 220 -21.09 -2.24 8.81
N GLU A 221 -20.53 -1.53 9.79
CA GLU A 221 -21.23 -1.15 11.01
C GLU A 221 -22.41 -0.21 10.72
N SER A 222 -22.23 0.77 9.84
CA SER A 222 -23.28 1.70 9.43
C SER A 222 -24.39 1.00 8.64
N GLU A 223 -24.03 0.06 7.77
CA GLU A 223 -24.97 -0.80 7.03
C GLU A 223 -25.77 -1.70 7.98
N LEU A 224 -25.13 -2.25 9.02
CA LEU A 224 -25.80 -3.05 10.03
C LEU A 224 -26.86 -2.23 10.80
N ARG A 225 -26.52 -0.99 11.16
CA ARG A 225 -27.44 -0.07 11.83
C ARG A 225 -28.61 0.29 10.91
N LEU A 226 -28.35 0.58 9.63
CA LEU A 226 -29.39 0.83 8.64
C LEU A 226 -30.29 -0.38 8.45
N ALA A 227 -29.73 -1.58 8.27
CA ALA A 227 -30.51 -2.82 8.14
C ALA A 227 -31.41 -3.06 9.36
N THR A 228 -30.89 -2.84 10.56
CA THR A 228 -31.66 -2.95 11.80
C THR A 228 -32.82 -1.96 11.82
N THR A 229 -32.57 -0.69 11.47
CA THR A 229 -33.59 0.37 11.44
C THR A 229 -34.69 0.11 10.42
N LEU A 230 -34.32 -0.42 9.23
CA LEU A 230 -35.25 -0.84 8.18
C LEU A 230 -36.18 -1.97 8.64
N LEU A 231 -35.66 -2.99 9.30
CA LEU A 231 -36.45 -4.09 9.84
C LEU A 231 -37.40 -3.61 10.96
N ASP A 232 -36.91 -2.72 11.83
CA ASP A 232 -37.74 -2.13 12.89
C ASP A 232 -38.83 -1.20 12.33
N ALA A 233 -38.60 -0.56 11.19
CA ALA A 233 -39.63 0.22 10.48
C ALA A 233 -40.65 -0.68 9.81
N ALA A 234 -40.25 -1.79 9.20
CA ALA A 234 -41.11 -2.78 8.58
C ALA A 234 -42.06 -3.47 9.57
N ASP A 235 -41.61 -3.74 10.80
CA ASP A 235 -42.42 -4.37 11.86
C ASP A 235 -43.60 -3.51 12.30
N ILE A 236 -43.47 -2.16 12.25
CA ILE A 236 -44.52 -1.24 12.65
C ILE A 236 -45.36 -0.72 11.46
N GLY A 237 -45.07 -1.22 10.24
CA GLY A 237 -45.82 -0.83 9.03
C GLY A 237 -45.53 0.60 8.53
N SER A 238 -44.38 1.15 8.83
CA SER A 238 -43.96 2.48 8.34
C SER A 238 -43.31 2.36 6.97
N GLY A 239 -43.99 2.81 5.92
CA GLY A 239 -43.51 2.80 4.55
C GLY A 239 -43.79 1.50 3.79
N ASP A 240 -43.08 1.28 2.64
CA ASP A 240 -43.15 0.00 1.88
C ASP A 240 -42.43 -1.10 2.62
N ARG A 241 -43.17 -1.96 3.30
CA ARG A 241 -42.70 -3.04 4.14
C ARG A 241 -41.77 -4.01 3.36
N SER A 242 -42.22 -4.43 2.18
CA SER A 242 -41.45 -5.42 1.40
C SER A 242 -40.13 -4.83 0.91
N LEU A 243 -40.14 -3.59 0.44
CA LEU A 243 -38.93 -2.89 -0.03
C LEU A 243 -37.91 -2.69 1.12
N GLN A 244 -38.38 -2.32 2.32
CA GLN A 244 -37.54 -2.17 3.51
C GLN A 244 -36.89 -3.49 3.91
N ILE A 245 -37.64 -4.59 3.91
CA ILE A 245 -37.12 -5.92 4.24
C ILE A 245 -36.10 -6.37 3.20
N LEU A 246 -36.38 -6.24 1.91
CA LEU A 246 -35.45 -6.61 0.83
C LEU A 246 -34.15 -5.77 0.88
N LYS A 247 -34.26 -4.48 1.17
CA LYS A 247 -33.10 -3.63 1.36
C LYS A 247 -32.26 -4.03 2.57
N ALA A 248 -32.89 -4.39 3.69
CA ALA A 248 -32.20 -4.88 4.87
C ALA A 248 -31.52 -6.23 4.61
N LEU A 249 -32.16 -7.11 3.83
CA LEU A 249 -31.60 -8.39 3.39
C LEU A 249 -30.32 -8.18 2.55
N SER A 250 -30.39 -7.30 1.54
CA SER A 250 -29.25 -6.97 0.68
C SER A 250 -28.07 -6.39 1.49
N LEU A 251 -28.35 -5.44 2.40
CA LEU A 251 -27.33 -4.87 3.29
C LEU A 251 -26.68 -5.95 4.17
N SER A 252 -27.47 -6.83 4.77
CA SER A 252 -26.98 -7.88 5.66
C SER A 252 -26.09 -8.88 4.91
N ARG A 253 -26.41 -9.19 3.67
CA ARG A 253 -25.60 -10.05 2.79
C ARG A 253 -24.29 -9.36 2.41
N ARG A 254 -24.33 -8.08 2.03
CA ARG A 254 -23.14 -7.31 1.67
C ARG A 254 -22.15 -7.20 2.82
N ILE A 255 -22.60 -6.97 4.05
CA ILE A 255 -21.75 -6.98 5.27
C ILE A 255 -21.01 -8.31 5.42
N GLN A 256 -21.68 -9.44 5.15
CA GLN A 256 -21.05 -10.76 5.24
C GLN A 256 -19.98 -11.00 4.17
N ASP A 257 -20.07 -10.27 3.06
CA ASP A 257 -19.12 -10.34 1.93
C ASP A 257 -17.97 -9.35 2.10
N GLU A 258 -18.13 -8.35 2.98
CA GLU A 258 -17.14 -7.32 3.23
C GLU A 258 -15.91 -7.89 3.96
N PRO A 259 -14.69 -7.65 3.42
CA PRO A 259 -13.45 -8.08 4.07
C PRO A 259 -13.18 -7.29 5.35
N ASN A 260 -12.48 -7.92 6.29
CA ASN A 260 -12.00 -7.29 7.54
C ASN A 260 -13.10 -6.78 8.49
N VAL A 261 -14.32 -7.29 8.34
CA VAL A 261 -15.42 -6.98 9.26
C VAL A 261 -15.24 -7.77 10.57
N PRO A 262 -15.42 -7.14 11.74
CA PRO A 262 -15.36 -7.82 13.03
C PRO A 262 -16.36 -9.00 13.09
N ARG A 263 -15.93 -10.11 13.75
CA ARG A 263 -16.77 -11.31 13.88
C ARG A 263 -18.15 -11.02 14.51
N ALA A 264 -18.21 -10.10 15.47
CA ALA A 264 -19.47 -9.71 16.10
C ALA A 264 -20.44 -9.07 15.10
N THR A 265 -19.94 -8.20 14.22
CA THR A 265 -20.71 -7.54 13.15
C THR A 265 -21.20 -8.57 12.13
N LEU A 266 -20.36 -9.54 11.75
CA LEU A 266 -20.77 -10.65 10.85
C LEU A 266 -21.88 -11.48 11.44
N LEU A 267 -21.79 -11.90 12.71
CA LEU A 267 -22.85 -12.65 13.40
C LEU A 267 -24.15 -11.85 13.49
N SER A 268 -24.04 -10.55 13.74
CA SER A 268 -25.19 -9.65 13.75
C SER A 268 -25.84 -9.52 12.38
N ALA A 269 -25.05 -9.44 11.31
CA ALA A 269 -25.54 -9.40 9.94
C ALA A 269 -26.26 -10.70 9.56
N GLN A 270 -25.73 -11.87 9.91
CA GLN A 270 -26.40 -13.17 9.72
C GLN A 270 -27.77 -13.22 10.45
N ALA A 271 -27.84 -12.72 11.70
CA ALA A 271 -29.09 -12.65 12.43
C ALA A 271 -30.12 -11.71 11.77
N ARG A 272 -29.65 -10.60 11.15
CA ARG A 272 -30.53 -9.68 10.41
C ARG A 272 -31.00 -10.28 9.09
N GLU A 273 -30.13 -11.02 8.37
CA GLU A 273 -30.53 -11.78 7.18
C GLU A 273 -31.64 -12.78 7.50
N ALA A 274 -31.45 -13.60 8.54
CA ALA A 274 -32.45 -14.57 8.98
C ALA A 274 -33.79 -13.90 9.36
N ARG A 275 -33.75 -12.76 10.08
CA ARG A 275 -34.95 -11.97 10.42
C ARG A 275 -35.64 -11.42 9.17
N ALA A 276 -34.86 -10.86 8.23
CA ALA A 276 -35.40 -10.32 6.99
C ALA A 276 -36.11 -11.40 6.18
N LEU A 277 -35.48 -12.55 5.98
CA LEU A 277 -36.10 -13.70 5.30
C LEU A 277 -37.39 -14.13 5.99
N GLY A 278 -37.41 -14.26 7.33
CA GLY A 278 -38.60 -14.66 8.08
C GLY A 278 -39.76 -13.65 8.05
N LEU A 279 -39.49 -12.38 7.72
CA LEU A 279 -40.52 -11.33 7.59
C LEU A 279 -41.10 -11.22 6.17
N LEU A 280 -40.48 -11.81 5.16
CA LEU A 280 -40.99 -11.83 3.79
C LEU A 280 -42.20 -12.78 3.64
N PRO A 281 -43.20 -12.43 2.80
CA PRO A 281 -44.22 -13.36 2.39
C PRO A 281 -43.65 -14.62 1.73
N GLU A 282 -44.30 -15.79 1.90
CA GLU A 282 -43.82 -17.09 1.39
C GLU A 282 -43.29 -17.06 -0.07
N PRO A 283 -43.97 -16.44 -1.06
CA PRO A 283 -43.45 -16.43 -2.43
C PRO A 283 -42.10 -15.69 -2.53
N LEU A 284 -41.95 -14.54 -1.86
CA LEU A 284 -40.71 -13.77 -1.85
C LEU A 284 -39.64 -14.44 -0.98
N GLN A 285 -40.03 -15.07 0.12
CA GLN A 285 -39.11 -15.83 0.95
C GLN A 285 -38.46 -16.97 0.16
N ALA A 286 -39.27 -17.74 -0.62
CA ALA A 286 -38.75 -18.80 -1.47
C ALA A 286 -37.79 -18.25 -2.53
N GLN A 287 -38.16 -17.13 -3.16
CA GLN A 287 -37.35 -16.47 -4.19
C GLN A 287 -36.01 -15.97 -3.65
N HIS A 288 -35.96 -15.43 -2.43
CA HIS A 288 -34.77 -14.82 -1.85
C HIS A 288 -34.06 -15.72 -0.83
N ARG A 289 -34.53 -16.98 -0.60
CA ARG A 289 -33.86 -17.90 0.33
C ARG A 289 -32.41 -18.15 -0.02
N GLU A 290 -32.12 -18.29 -1.31
CA GLU A 290 -30.81 -18.39 -1.87
C GLU A 290 -30.40 -17.06 -2.50
N ARG A 291 -29.12 -16.80 -2.57
CA ARG A 291 -28.60 -15.62 -3.29
C ARG A 291 -28.78 -15.87 -4.79
N ASP A 292 -29.11 -14.83 -5.54
CA ASP A 292 -29.11 -14.94 -6.99
C ASP A 292 -27.67 -15.11 -7.54
N PRO A 293 -27.50 -15.59 -8.78
CA PRO A 293 -26.18 -15.84 -9.36
C PRO A 293 -25.28 -14.59 -9.41
N ALA A 294 -25.85 -13.39 -9.63
CA ALA A 294 -25.08 -12.16 -9.68
C ALA A 294 -24.57 -11.76 -8.27
N GLU A 295 -25.43 -11.88 -7.24
CA GLU A 295 -25.01 -11.67 -5.84
C GLU A 295 -23.91 -12.67 -5.41
N GLN A 296 -24.00 -13.92 -5.89
CA GLN A 296 -22.99 -14.93 -5.62
C GLN A 296 -21.65 -14.58 -6.27
N LEU A 297 -21.67 -14.11 -7.52
CA LEU A 297 -20.47 -13.66 -8.22
C LEU A 297 -19.82 -12.47 -7.49
N GLU A 298 -20.62 -11.46 -7.12
CA GLU A 298 -20.09 -10.29 -6.39
C GLU A 298 -19.45 -10.69 -5.06
N ARG A 299 -20.04 -11.67 -4.34
CA ARG A 299 -19.43 -12.21 -3.14
C ARG A 299 -18.06 -12.84 -3.38
N VAL A 300 -17.97 -13.71 -4.40
CA VAL A 300 -16.70 -14.38 -4.75
C VAL A 300 -15.65 -13.34 -5.17
N ARG A 301 -16.08 -12.31 -5.94
CA ARG A 301 -15.21 -11.21 -6.38
C ARG A 301 -14.71 -10.40 -5.19
N ALA A 302 -15.58 -9.95 -4.31
CA ALA A 302 -15.22 -9.17 -3.12
C ALA A 302 -14.23 -9.92 -2.21
N LEU A 303 -14.44 -11.22 -1.98
CA LEU A 303 -13.53 -12.05 -1.20
C LEU A 303 -12.16 -12.25 -1.90
N SER A 304 -12.15 -12.35 -3.24
CA SER A 304 -10.92 -12.47 -4.04
C SER A 304 -10.12 -11.17 -4.03
N ASP A 305 -10.78 -10.03 -4.21
CA ASP A 305 -10.16 -8.70 -4.19
C ASP A 305 -9.60 -8.36 -2.81
N ALA A 306 -10.28 -8.81 -1.76
CA ALA A 306 -9.81 -8.77 -0.38
C ALA A 306 -8.68 -9.77 -0.07
N ARG A 307 -8.23 -10.56 -1.05
CA ARG A 307 -7.23 -11.63 -0.89
C ARG A 307 -7.60 -12.70 0.15
N ARG A 308 -8.91 -12.86 0.44
CA ARG A 308 -9.46 -13.91 1.31
C ARG A 308 -9.68 -15.20 0.52
N PHE A 309 -8.64 -15.69 -0.13
CA PHE A 309 -8.72 -16.75 -1.16
C PHE A 309 -9.36 -18.04 -0.68
N ALA A 310 -9.12 -18.47 0.57
CA ALA A 310 -9.78 -19.67 1.10
C ALA A 310 -11.31 -19.49 1.20
N LEU A 311 -11.77 -18.30 1.61
CA LEU A 311 -13.20 -17.98 1.68
C LEU A 311 -13.79 -17.76 0.29
N ALA A 312 -13.06 -17.14 -0.64
CA ALA A 312 -13.46 -16.97 -2.03
C ALA A 312 -13.65 -18.33 -2.71
N GLN A 313 -12.71 -19.27 -2.49
CA GLN A 313 -12.82 -20.64 -2.97
C GLN A 313 -14.08 -21.34 -2.44
N GLN A 314 -14.31 -21.29 -1.12
CA GLN A 314 -15.49 -21.91 -0.51
C GLN A 314 -16.80 -21.29 -1.05
N ALA A 315 -16.84 -19.97 -1.19
CA ALA A 315 -18.00 -19.27 -1.75
C ALA A 315 -18.24 -19.67 -3.20
N ALA A 316 -17.18 -19.75 -4.03
CA ALA A 316 -17.28 -20.15 -5.43
C ALA A 316 -17.76 -21.61 -5.56
N GLU A 317 -17.25 -22.53 -4.75
CA GLU A 317 -17.69 -23.95 -4.74
C GLU A 317 -19.18 -24.05 -4.38
N GLN A 318 -19.63 -23.32 -3.36
CA GLN A 318 -21.05 -23.26 -2.96
C GLN A 318 -21.92 -22.69 -4.09
N SER A 319 -21.48 -21.60 -4.71
CA SER A 319 -22.18 -20.96 -5.81
C SER A 319 -22.33 -21.88 -7.03
N LEU A 320 -21.23 -22.52 -7.45
CA LEU A 320 -21.26 -23.46 -8.59
C LEU A 320 -22.10 -24.71 -8.30
N ALA A 321 -22.16 -25.16 -7.05
CA ALA A 321 -23.02 -26.27 -6.66
C ALA A 321 -24.50 -25.90 -6.69
N ALA A 322 -24.85 -24.65 -6.34
CA ALA A 322 -26.22 -24.14 -6.36
C ALA A 322 -26.72 -23.81 -7.79
N LEU A 323 -25.82 -23.49 -8.73
CA LEU A 323 -26.19 -23.17 -10.11
C LEU A 323 -26.65 -24.43 -10.87
N PRO A 324 -27.77 -24.34 -11.60
CA PRO A 324 -28.16 -25.36 -12.57
C PRO A 324 -27.02 -25.63 -13.55
N GLU A 325 -26.90 -26.87 -14.02
CA GLU A 325 -25.80 -27.24 -14.92
C GLU A 325 -25.80 -26.41 -16.21
N SER A 326 -26.98 -26.05 -16.74
CA SER A 326 -27.14 -25.17 -17.88
C SER A 326 -26.63 -23.75 -17.66
N GLU A 327 -26.59 -23.26 -16.42
CA GLU A 327 -26.15 -21.93 -16.08
C GLU A 327 -24.66 -21.85 -15.71
N ARG A 328 -23.99 -22.99 -15.50
CA ARG A 328 -22.55 -23.01 -15.24
C ARG A 328 -21.72 -22.52 -16.41
N ALA A 329 -22.24 -22.63 -17.64
CA ALA A 329 -21.65 -22.11 -18.86
C ALA A 329 -22.11 -20.67 -19.19
N SER A 330 -22.97 -20.05 -18.36
CA SER A 330 -23.33 -18.65 -18.49
C SER A 330 -22.14 -17.72 -18.18
N SER A 331 -22.23 -16.45 -18.56
CA SER A 331 -21.20 -15.46 -18.24
C SER A 331 -20.89 -15.41 -16.73
N VAL A 332 -21.93 -15.48 -15.88
CA VAL A 332 -21.78 -15.49 -14.41
C VAL A 332 -21.11 -16.77 -13.94
N GLY A 333 -21.57 -17.93 -14.39
CA GLY A 333 -20.98 -19.21 -14.00
C GLY A 333 -19.53 -19.33 -14.44
N CYS A 334 -19.19 -18.87 -15.64
CA CYS A 334 -17.82 -18.82 -16.16
C CYS A 334 -16.90 -17.90 -15.33
N GLU A 335 -17.37 -16.72 -14.94
CA GLU A 335 -16.57 -15.82 -14.12
C GLU A 335 -16.38 -16.38 -12.69
N ILE A 336 -17.38 -17.05 -12.10
CA ILE A 336 -17.24 -17.75 -10.81
C ILE A 336 -16.18 -18.86 -10.92
N GLN A 337 -16.18 -19.66 -11.99
CA GLN A 337 -15.16 -20.69 -12.23
C GLN A 337 -13.77 -20.08 -12.34
N PHE A 338 -13.64 -18.94 -13.05
CA PHE A 338 -12.37 -18.24 -13.19
C PHE A 338 -11.83 -17.77 -11.82
N LEU A 339 -12.67 -17.12 -11.02
CA LEU A 339 -12.31 -16.65 -9.69
C LEU A 339 -11.99 -17.81 -8.74
N SER A 340 -12.71 -18.94 -8.85
CA SER A 340 -12.38 -20.17 -8.11
C SER A 340 -10.99 -20.68 -8.45
N GLY A 341 -10.66 -20.77 -9.75
CA GLY A 341 -9.33 -21.16 -10.20
C GLY A 341 -8.23 -20.22 -9.70
N LYS A 342 -8.46 -18.90 -9.72
CA LYS A 342 -7.54 -17.90 -9.14
C LYS A 342 -7.34 -18.09 -7.63
N ALA A 343 -8.42 -18.32 -6.89
CA ALA A 343 -8.36 -18.55 -5.45
C ALA A 343 -7.59 -19.84 -5.09
N LEU A 344 -7.81 -20.90 -5.84
CA LEU A 344 -7.06 -22.17 -5.73
C LEU A 344 -5.56 -21.96 -6.01
N ALA A 345 -5.21 -21.22 -7.07
CA ALA A 345 -3.81 -20.91 -7.39
C ALA A 345 -3.15 -20.08 -6.29
N ALA A 346 -3.85 -19.08 -5.75
CA ALA A 346 -3.36 -18.23 -4.66
C ALA A 346 -3.13 -19.01 -3.34
N THR A 347 -3.93 -20.08 -3.10
CA THR A 347 -3.74 -21.00 -1.97
C THR A 347 -2.75 -22.14 -2.28
N ARG A 348 -2.05 -22.06 -3.43
CA ARG A 348 -1.09 -23.07 -3.93
C ARG A 348 -1.67 -24.45 -4.26
N ALA A 349 -2.98 -24.55 -4.44
CA ALA A 349 -3.64 -25.75 -4.91
C ALA A 349 -3.60 -25.82 -6.46
N TYR A 350 -2.38 -25.82 -7.03
CA TYR A 350 -2.14 -25.58 -8.45
C TYR A 350 -2.78 -26.60 -9.37
N ALA A 351 -2.73 -27.90 -9.02
CA ALA A 351 -3.37 -28.95 -9.80
C ALA A 351 -4.90 -28.72 -9.91
N ARG A 352 -5.57 -28.44 -8.78
CA ARG A 352 -7.01 -28.14 -8.76
C ARG A 352 -7.34 -26.84 -9.50
N ALA A 353 -6.47 -25.83 -9.41
CA ALA A 353 -6.62 -24.60 -10.18
C ALA A 353 -6.58 -24.88 -11.68
N GLY A 354 -5.63 -25.69 -12.12
CA GLY A 354 -5.53 -26.17 -13.50
C GLY A 354 -6.81 -26.86 -13.97
N GLU A 355 -7.34 -27.83 -13.22
CA GLU A 355 -8.59 -28.54 -13.53
C GLU A 355 -9.78 -27.56 -13.66
N MET A 356 -9.88 -26.55 -12.80
CA MET A 356 -10.94 -25.55 -12.86
C MET A 356 -10.84 -24.69 -14.13
N PHE A 357 -9.64 -24.24 -14.51
CA PHE A 357 -9.44 -23.49 -15.75
C PHE A 357 -9.69 -24.36 -17.00
N GLU A 358 -9.31 -25.64 -16.99
CA GLU A 358 -9.61 -26.57 -18.09
C GLU A 358 -11.12 -26.75 -18.26
N THR A 359 -11.87 -26.90 -17.17
CA THR A 359 -13.34 -26.99 -17.18
C THR A 359 -13.94 -25.72 -17.80
N LEU A 360 -13.47 -24.53 -17.38
CA LEU A 360 -13.89 -23.26 -17.94
C LEU A 360 -13.61 -23.18 -19.45
N LEU A 361 -12.42 -23.54 -19.88
CA LEU A 361 -12.02 -23.51 -21.30
C LEU A 361 -12.87 -24.45 -22.18
N GLY A 362 -13.40 -25.53 -21.60
CA GLY A 362 -14.31 -26.47 -22.29
C GLY A 362 -15.74 -25.95 -22.43
N GLN A 363 -16.19 -25.03 -21.60
CA GLN A 363 -17.59 -24.62 -21.49
C GLN A 363 -17.84 -23.16 -21.92
N CYS A 364 -16.88 -22.25 -21.65
CA CYS A 364 -17.06 -20.82 -21.80
C CYS A 364 -16.57 -20.32 -23.16
N GLN A 365 -17.34 -19.41 -23.78
CA GLN A 365 -17.09 -18.93 -25.15
C GLN A 365 -16.57 -17.49 -25.19
N ASP A 366 -16.64 -16.72 -24.06
CA ASP A 366 -16.16 -15.35 -24.01
C ASP A 366 -14.65 -15.29 -24.32
N PRO A 367 -14.22 -14.59 -25.42
CA PRO A 367 -12.82 -14.63 -25.85
C PRO A 367 -11.85 -14.04 -24.83
N GLU A 368 -12.25 -12.97 -24.13
CA GLU A 368 -11.40 -12.32 -23.13
C GLU A 368 -11.22 -13.20 -21.89
N LEU A 369 -12.31 -13.77 -21.40
CA LEU A 369 -12.24 -14.69 -20.27
C LEU A 369 -11.46 -15.96 -20.62
N ARG A 370 -11.57 -16.46 -21.85
CA ARG A 370 -10.78 -17.60 -22.34
C ARG A 370 -9.28 -17.28 -22.38
N ALA A 371 -8.89 -16.09 -22.86
CA ALA A 371 -7.48 -15.67 -22.87
C ALA A 371 -6.94 -15.59 -21.42
N ARG A 372 -7.67 -14.98 -20.50
CA ARG A 372 -7.33 -14.93 -19.07
C ARG A 372 -7.23 -16.35 -18.46
N ALA A 373 -8.13 -17.24 -18.83
CA ALA A 373 -8.14 -18.62 -18.34
C ALA A 373 -6.96 -19.44 -18.89
N GLN A 374 -6.64 -19.33 -20.18
CA GLN A 374 -5.47 -19.99 -20.78
C GLN A 374 -4.17 -19.52 -20.10
N PHE A 375 -4.03 -18.21 -19.90
CA PHE A 375 -2.86 -17.65 -19.19
C PHE A 375 -2.76 -18.19 -17.76
N SER A 376 -3.88 -18.17 -17.01
CA SER A 376 -3.91 -18.64 -15.63
C SER A 376 -3.71 -20.15 -15.51
N ALA A 377 -4.25 -20.93 -16.46
CA ALA A 377 -4.01 -22.38 -16.55
C ALA A 377 -2.53 -22.68 -16.83
N GLY A 378 -1.91 -21.94 -17.76
CA GLY A 378 -0.47 -22.04 -18.03
C GLY A 378 0.37 -21.75 -16.79
N LYS A 379 0.03 -20.69 -16.05
CA LYS A 379 0.71 -20.34 -14.78
C LYS A 379 0.52 -21.43 -13.72
N ALA A 380 -0.69 -21.95 -13.54
CA ALA A 380 -0.98 -23.01 -12.57
C ALA A 380 -0.21 -24.29 -12.92
N ALA A 381 -0.22 -24.71 -14.19
CA ALA A 381 0.53 -25.87 -14.67
C ALA A 381 2.04 -25.71 -14.47
N ALA A 382 2.60 -24.53 -14.79
CA ALA A 382 4.01 -24.24 -14.56
C ALA A 382 4.39 -24.30 -13.07
N SER A 383 3.53 -23.77 -12.19
CA SER A 383 3.73 -23.81 -10.73
C SER A 383 3.61 -25.22 -10.15
N ASP A 384 2.85 -26.09 -10.80
CA ASP A 384 2.71 -27.51 -10.47
C ASP A 384 3.82 -28.39 -11.08
N GLY A 385 4.77 -27.79 -11.82
CA GLY A 385 5.86 -28.51 -12.51
C GLY A 385 5.45 -29.15 -13.83
N GLN A 386 4.22 -28.94 -14.31
CA GLN A 386 3.68 -29.48 -15.56
C GLN A 386 4.03 -28.56 -16.75
N HIS A 387 5.33 -28.34 -17.00
CA HIS A 387 5.83 -27.35 -17.96
C HIS A 387 5.34 -27.58 -19.40
N MET A 388 5.17 -28.85 -19.85
CA MET A 388 4.62 -29.15 -21.18
C MET A 388 3.17 -28.66 -21.32
N LEU A 389 2.34 -28.84 -20.28
CA LEU A 389 0.97 -28.32 -20.25
C LEU A 389 0.97 -26.80 -20.24
N ALA A 390 1.85 -26.18 -19.45
CA ALA A 390 2.02 -24.74 -19.41
C ALA A 390 2.33 -24.16 -20.80
N ILE A 391 3.31 -24.74 -21.50
CA ILE A 391 3.67 -24.36 -22.88
C ILE A 391 2.47 -24.48 -23.82
N LYS A 392 1.72 -25.57 -23.73
CA LYS A 392 0.50 -25.76 -24.54
C LYS A 392 -0.51 -24.63 -24.32
N ARG A 393 -0.75 -24.22 -23.07
CA ARG A 393 -1.72 -23.18 -22.73
C ARG A 393 -1.27 -21.78 -23.15
N PHE A 394 0.00 -21.45 -22.95
CA PHE A 394 0.57 -20.19 -23.42
C PHE A 394 0.55 -20.08 -24.95
N ALA A 395 0.94 -21.15 -25.65
CA ALA A 395 0.89 -21.18 -27.11
C ALA A 395 -0.55 -21.08 -27.65
N ALA A 396 -1.53 -21.72 -26.98
CA ALA A 396 -2.93 -21.61 -27.36
C ALA A 396 -3.43 -20.16 -27.24
N LEU A 397 -3.07 -19.43 -26.18
CA LEU A 397 -3.41 -18.01 -26.03
C LEU A 397 -2.83 -17.18 -27.19
N GLU A 398 -1.55 -17.34 -27.51
CA GLU A 398 -0.90 -16.62 -28.62
C GLU A 398 -1.57 -16.89 -29.96
N GLN A 399 -2.02 -18.14 -30.19
CA GLN A 399 -2.69 -18.54 -31.45
C GLN A 399 -4.13 -18.05 -31.54
N GLU A 400 -4.91 -18.17 -30.47
CA GLU A 400 -6.32 -17.81 -30.43
C GLU A 400 -6.53 -16.28 -30.30
N ALA A 401 -5.63 -15.59 -29.57
CA ALA A 401 -5.75 -14.18 -29.26
C ALA A 401 -4.41 -13.41 -29.38
N PRO A 402 -3.77 -13.37 -30.58
CA PRO A 402 -2.42 -12.80 -30.75
C PRO A 402 -2.31 -11.30 -30.48
N LYS A 403 -3.43 -10.59 -30.44
CA LYS A 403 -3.52 -9.15 -30.11
C LYS A 403 -3.97 -8.87 -28.68
N ASN A 404 -4.22 -9.92 -27.88
CA ASN A 404 -4.58 -9.76 -26.48
C ASN A 404 -3.38 -9.23 -25.68
N SER A 405 -3.63 -8.41 -24.70
CA SER A 405 -2.59 -7.83 -23.84
C SER A 405 -1.77 -8.86 -23.03
N LEU A 406 -2.23 -10.12 -22.97
CA LEU A 406 -1.52 -11.21 -22.32
C LEU A 406 -0.69 -12.07 -23.31
N ALA A 407 -0.65 -11.73 -24.61
CA ALA A 407 0.03 -12.57 -25.60
C ALA A 407 1.57 -12.53 -25.45
N ASP A 408 2.15 -11.36 -25.20
CA ASP A 408 3.58 -11.21 -24.91
C ASP A 408 3.97 -11.78 -23.53
N ASP A 409 3.07 -11.69 -22.53
CA ASP A 409 3.19 -12.44 -21.27
C ASP A 409 3.25 -13.94 -21.53
N ALA A 410 2.33 -14.48 -22.31
CA ALA A 410 2.28 -15.90 -22.63
C ALA A 410 3.55 -16.36 -23.34
N ARG A 411 4.09 -15.55 -24.27
CA ARG A 411 5.38 -15.80 -24.92
C ARG A 411 6.51 -15.90 -23.89
N LEU A 412 6.60 -14.94 -22.98
CA LEU A 412 7.62 -14.92 -21.93
C LEU A 412 7.51 -16.17 -21.03
N TYR A 413 6.33 -16.46 -20.50
CA TYR A 413 6.16 -17.61 -19.59
C TYR A 413 6.28 -18.96 -20.30
N GLY A 414 5.89 -19.04 -21.56
CA GLY A 414 6.14 -20.21 -22.42
C GLY A 414 7.65 -20.45 -22.61
N ALA A 415 8.40 -19.39 -22.91
CA ALA A 415 9.85 -19.47 -23.04
C ALA A 415 10.52 -19.91 -21.72
N LEU A 416 10.10 -19.36 -20.59
CA LEU A 416 10.59 -19.77 -19.27
C LEU A 416 10.26 -21.23 -18.98
N SER A 417 9.08 -21.73 -19.38
CA SER A 417 8.73 -23.14 -19.23
C SER A 417 9.60 -24.07 -20.09
N TYR A 418 10.01 -23.65 -21.29
CA TYR A 418 11.01 -24.37 -22.08
C TYR A 418 12.38 -24.39 -21.40
N LEU A 419 12.77 -23.30 -20.74
CA LEU A 419 14.04 -23.27 -20.00
C LEU A 419 14.04 -24.26 -18.82
N GLU A 420 12.88 -24.41 -18.12
CA GLU A 420 12.71 -25.40 -17.05
C GLU A 420 12.88 -26.83 -17.55
N LEU A 421 12.41 -27.11 -18.76
CA LEU A 421 12.60 -28.41 -19.40
C LEU A 421 14.02 -28.62 -19.97
N GLY A 422 14.92 -27.63 -19.84
CA GLY A 422 16.26 -27.67 -20.43
C GLY A 422 16.28 -27.45 -21.94
N VAL A 423 15.17 -27.05 -22.57
CA VAL A 423 15.04 -26.81 -24.01
C VAL A 423 15.44 -25.35 -24.34
N GLU A 424 16.71 -25.04 -24.11
CA GLU A 424 17.26 -23.69 -24.19
C GLU A 424 17.16 -23.05 -25.58
N ALA A 425 17.24 -23.87 -26.63
CA ALA A 425 17.08 -23.37 -28.00
C ALA A 425 15.72 -22.68 -28.20
N ARG A 426 14.63 -23.27 -27.72
CA ARG A 426 13.28 -22.68 -27.82
C ARG A 426 13.12 -21.45 -26.94
N PHE A 427 13.68 -21.45 -25.72
CA PHE A 427 13.74 -20.26 -24.88
C PHE A 427 14.39 -19.08 -25.61
N THR A 428 15.57 -19.34 -26.22
CA THR A 428 16.32 -18.32 -26.94
C THR A 428 15.58 -17.82 -28.19
N GLU A 429 14.99 -18.72 -28.96
CA GLU A 429 14.21 -18.39 -30.15
C GLU A 429 13.01 -17.51 -29.81
N LEU A 430 12.17 -17.92 -28.87
CA LEU A 430 10.96 -17.20 -28.49
C LEU A 430 11.26 -15.81 -27.94
N LEU A 431 12.29 -15.65 -27.09
CA LEU A 431 12.63 -14.34 -26.51
C LEU A 431 13.42 -13.46 -27.48
N SER A 432 14.13 -14.04 -28.46
CA SER A 432 14.77 -13.24 -29.50
C SER A 432 13.75 -12.63 -30.47
N ALA A 433 12.66 -13.35 -30.78
CA ALA A 433 11.58 -12.88 -31.64
C ALA A 433 10.60 -11.92 -30.92
N LEU A 434 10.55 -11.96 -29.57
CA LEU A 434 9.58 -11.20 -28.77
C LEU A 434 9.48 -9.70 -29.14
N PRO A 435 10.59 -8.95 -29.35
CA PRO A 435 10.52 -7.52 -29.71
C PRO A 435 9.99 -7.28 -31.13
N ASP A 436 10.07 -8.24 -32.04
CA ASP A 436 9.55 -8.13 -33.40
C ASP A 436 8.07 -8.46 -33.46
N ASP A 437 7.67 -9.52 -32.75
CA ASP A 437 6.30 -10.02 -32.74
C ASP A 437 5.37 -9.11 -31.89
N TYR A 438 5.92 -8.48 -30.83
CA TYR A 438 5.17 -7.62 -29.90
C TYR A 438 5.91 -6.28 -29.65
N PRO A 439 6.05 -5.42 -30.66
CA PRO A 439 6.88 -4.20 -30.54
C PRO A 439 6.40 -3.20 -29.46
N GLU A 440 5.14 -3.25 -29.07
CA GLU A 440 4.54 -2.44 -28.00
C GLU A 440 4.26 -3.23 -26.72
N GLY A 441 4.65 -4.51 -26.71
CA GLY A 441 4.43 -5.40 -25.56
C GLY A 441 5.17 -4.95 -24.30
N ASP A 442 4.48 -4.89 -23.19
CA ASP A 442 5.08 -4.44 -21.93
C ASP A 442 6.00 -5.51 -21.29
N MET A 443 5.94 -6.78 -21.77
CA MET A 443 6.88 -7.84 -21.38
C MET A 443 8.15 -7.90 -22.24
N VAL A 444 8.24 -7.14 -23.31
CA VAL A 444 9.44 -7.11 -24.17
C VAL A 444 10.72 -6.75 -23.38
N PRO A 445 10.74 -5.71 -22.54
CA PRO A 445 11.92 -5.41 -21.73
C PRO A 445 12.29 -6.53 -20.75
N GLU A 446 11.31 -7.15 -20.11
CA GLU A 446 11.57 -8.23 -19.16
C GLU A 446 12.05 -9.50 -19.88
N GLY A 447 11.41 -9.89 -20.99
CA GLY A 447 11.82 -11.05 -21.78
C GLY A 447 13.23 -10.89 -22.36
N SER A 448 13.52 -9.72 -22.93
CA SER A 448 14.87 -9.40 -23.43
C SER A 448 15.90 -9.41 -22.31
N PHE A 449 15.57 -8.85 -21.15
CA PHE A 449 16.48 -8.90 -20.00
C PHE A 449 16.72 -10.34 -19.52
N ARG A 450 15.70 -11.21 -19.48
CA ARG A 450 15.87 -12.63 -19.13
C ARG A 450 16.80 -13.36 -20.11
N LEU A 451 16.66 -13.07 -21.40
CA LEU A 451 17.56 -13.60 -22.41
C LEU A 451 19.00 -13.10 -22.21
N ALA A 452 19.17 -11.79 -21.99
CA ALA A 452 20.50 -11.19 -21.75
C ALA A 452 21.13 -11.75 -20.45
N LEU A 453 20.35 -11.87 -19.37
CA LEU A 453 20.82 -12.43 -18.09
C LEU A 453 21.31 -13.88 -18.27
N ARG A 454 20.56 -14.68 -19.07
CA ARG A 454 20.99 -16.06 -19.37
C ARG A 454 22.27 -16.11 -20.18
N ARG A 455 22.46 -15.19 -21.13
CA ARG A 455 23.70 -15.07 -21.92
C ARG A 455 24.87 -14.64 -21.05
N LEU A 456 24.69 -13.67 -20.17
CA LEU A 456 25.70 -13.24 -19.19
C LEU A 456 26.14 -14.38 -18.29
N ASP A 457 25.20 -15.15 -17.80
CA ASP A 457 25.47 -16.32 -16.98
C ASP A 457 26.29 -17.40 -17.71
N LYS A 458 26.11 -17.50 -19.02
CA LYS A 458 26.90 -18.38 -19.91
C LYS A 458 28.16 -17.73 -20.47
N GLN A 459 28.48 -16.52 -20.04
CA GLN A 459 29.63 -15.74 -20.53
C GLN A 459 29.52 -15.38 -22.04
N ASP A 460 28.32 -15.45 -22.63
CA ASP A 460 28.07 -14.91 -23.98
C ASP A 460 27.82 -13.39 -23.86
N PHE A 461 28.90 -12.67 -23.55
CA PHE A 461 28.84 -11.22 -23.33
C PHE A 461 28.45 -10.45 -24.59
N GLN A 462 28.98 -10.86 -25.76
CA GLN A 462 28.62 -10.22 -27.00
C GLN A 462 27.15 -10.41 -27.38
N GLY A 463 26.61 -11.60 -27.14
CA GLY A 463 25.20 -11.87 -27.35
C GLY A 463 24.31 -11.11 -26.39
N ALA A 464 24.73 -10.98 -25.11
CA ALA A 464 24.02 -10.19 -24.11
C ALA A 464 24.00 -8.70 -24.48
N ALA A 465 25.15 -8.13 -24.90
CA ALA A 465 25.25 -6.74 -25.33
C ALA A 465 24.27 -6.44 -26.47
N ARG A 466 24.24 -7.24 -27.55
CA ARG A 466 23.32 -7.06 -28.67
C ARG A 466 21.84 -7.06 -28.27
N VAL A 467 21.44 -7.95 -27.37
CA VAL A 467 20.05 -8.01 -26.88
C VAL A 467 19.70 -6.74 -26.12
N LEU A 468 20.58 -6.29 -25.22
CA LEU A 468 20.35 -5.11 -24.38
C LEU A 468 20.41 -3.80 -25.19
N GLU A 469 21.32 -3.68 -26.14
CA GLU A 469 21.42 -2.54 -27.07
C GLU A 469 20.11 -2.36 -27.86
N ARG A 470 19.52 -3.46 -28.34
CA ARG A 470 18.23 -3.43 -29.02
C ARG A 470 17.10 -2.89 -28.13
N VAL A 471 17.04 -3.31 -26.85
CA VAL A 471 16.03 -2.81 -25.91
C VAL A 471 16.24 -1.34 -25.58
N LEU A 472 17.50 -0.92 -25.42
CA LEU A 472 17.85 0.48 -25.13
C LEU A 472 17.54 1.41 -26.30
N GLY A 473 17.66 0.92 -27.56
CA GLY A 473 17.33 1.66 -28.77
C GLY A 473 15.81 1.83 -29.00
N ASN A 474 14.97 1.03 -28.36
CA ASN A 474 13.52 1.12 -28.52
C ASN A 474 12.91 2.07 -27.46
N LYS A 475 11.97 2.91 -27.92
CA LYS A 475 11.19 3.81 -27.04
C LYS A 475 10.08 3.05 -26.30
N PHE A 476 10.41 1.98 -25.58
CA PHE A 476 9.46 1.41 -24.63
C PHE A 476 9.11 2.46 -23.58
N SER A 477 7.83 2.59 -23.24
CA SER A 477 7.35 3.58 -22.27
C SER A 477 8.12 3.45 -20.95
N VAL A 478 9.04 4.36 -20.70
CA VAL A 478 9.82 4.45 -19.45
C VAL A 478 8.88 4.67 -18.26
N ALA A 479 7.70 5.26 -18.50
CA ALA A 479 6.70 5.55 -17.48
C ALA A 479 6.04 4.29 -16.85
N ALA A 480 6.09 3.15 -17.54
CA ALA A 480 5.50 1.91 -17.04
C ALA A 480 6.44 1.08 -16.16
N ARG A 481 7.73 1.47 -16.05
CA ARG A 481 8.70 0.70 -15.27
C ARG A 481 8.74 1.15 -13.82
N ALA A 482 8.61 0.22 -12.90
CA ALA A 482 8.83 0.50 -11.48
C ALA A 482 10.26 1.06 -11.27
N ALA A 483 10.40 2.04 -10.36
CA ALA A 483 11.66 2.73 -10.09
C ALA A 483 12.84 1.78 -9.75
N ASP A 484 12.54 0.60 -9.20
CA ASP A 484 13.51 -0.45 -8.86
C ASP A 484 14.10 -1.18 -10.08
N PHE A 485 13.61 -0.92 -11.29
CA PHE A 485 14.18 -1.41 -12.56
C PHE A 485 14.83 -0.30 -13.41
N ALA A 486 14.74 0.96 -12.98
CA ALA A 486 15.31 2.08 -13.70
C ALA A 486 16.84 1.91 -13.86
N GLY A 487 17.33 1.87 -15.08
CA GLY A 487 18.76 1.71 -15.40
C GLY A 487 19.26 0.27 -15.48
N ARG A 488 18.41 -0.75 -15.24
CA ARG A 488 18.80 -2.16 -15.24
C ARG A 488 19.46 -2.60 -16.54
N GLU A 489 18.79 -2.36 -17.64
CA GLU A 489 19.26 -2.77 -18.97
C GLU A 489 20.56 -2.05 -19.35
N ARG A 490 20.68 -0.74 -19.04
CA ARG A 490 21.90 0.05 -19.28
C ARG A 490 23.07 -0.46 -18.44
N TYR A 491 22.82 -0.76 -17.15
CA TYR A 491 23.87 -1.31 -16.28
C TYR A 491 24.43 -2.63 -16.80
N PHE A 492 23.56 -3.56 -17.16
CA PHE A 492 23.99 -4.87 -17.65
C PHE A 492 24.53 -4.82 -19.08
N HIS A 493 24.13 -3.83 -19.89
CA HIS A 493 24.75 -3.55 -21.18
C HIS A 493 26.20 -3.07 -21.00
N ALA A 494 26.42 -2.09 -20.14
CA ALA A 494 27.76 -1.63 -19.78
C ALA A 494 28.65 -2.76 -19.27
N ARG A 495 28.08 -3.64 -18.42
CA ARG A 495 28.79 -4.83 -17.94
C ARG A 495 29.20 -5.78 -19.07
N ALA A 496 28.31 -5.99 -20.05
CA ALA A 496 28.60 -6.83 -21.20
C ALA A 496 29.68 -6.21 -22.10
N LEU A 497 29.62 -4.90 -22.35
CA LEU A 497 30.62 -4.14 -23.11
C LEU A 497 32.00 -4.21 -22.44
N ALA A 498 32.08 -4.05 -21.12
CA ALA A 498 33.35 -4.18 -20.39
C ALA A 498 33.99 -5.56 -20.59
N ALA A 499 33.16 -6.62 -20.54
CA ALA A 499 33.63 -8.00 -20.73
C ALA A 499 34.04 -8.33 -22.18
N THR A 500 33.56 -7.55 -23.19
CA THR A 500 33.98 -7.68 -24.60
C THR A 500 35.17 -6.77 -24.98
N GLY A 501 35.71 -6.01 -24.02
CA GLY A 501 36.86 -5.12 -24.24
C GLY A 501 36.49 -3.70 -24.67
N GLU A 502 35.19 -3.37 -24.75
CA GLU A 502 34.69 -2.04 -25.09
C GLU A 502 34.66 -1.13 -23.85
N SER A 503 35.78 -1.07 -23.13
CA SER A 503 35.92 -0.47 -21.81
C SER A 503 35.47 1.00 -21.74
N GLU A 504 35.83 1.84 -22.68
CA GLU A 504 35.45 3.27 -22.66
C GLU A 504 33.94 3.48 -22.86
N ARG A 505 33.30 2.69 -23.70
CA ARG A 505 31.83 2.73 -23.87
C ARG A 505 31.15 2.30 -22.57
N ALA A 506 31.64 1.22 -21.95
CA ALA A 506 31.11 0.74 -20.67
C ALA A 506 31.24 1.80 -19.58
N LEU A 507 32.40 2.44 -19.43
CA LEU A 507 32.61 3.53 -18.47
C LEU A 507 31.67 4.71 -18.72
N GLY A 508 31.46 5.11 -19.98
CA GLY A 508 30.51 6.17 -20.33
C GLY A 508 29.06 5.85 -19.92
N GLU A 509 28.64 4.59 -20.02
CA GLU A 509 27.31 4.17 -19.56
C GLU A 509 27.21 4.14 -18.02
N TYR A 510 28.23 3.70 -17.30
CA TYR A 510 28.27 3.79 -15.83
C TYR A 510 28.20 5.24 -15.34
N GLU A 511 28.95 6.16 -15.97
CA GLU A 511 28.88 7.58 -15.68
C GLU A 511 27.50 8.18 -15.93
N SER A 512 26.86 7.77 -17.02
CA SER A 512 25.50 8.21 -17.36
C SER A 512 24.50 7.73 -16.29
N LEU A 513 24.61 6.48 -15.80
CA LEU A 513 23.78 5.97 -14.69
C LEU A 513 23.95 6.78 -13.41
N ILE A 514 25.20 7.21 -13.11
CA ILE A 514 25.49 8.04 -11.94
C ILE A 514 24.83 9.41 -12.09
N ARG A 515 24.89 10.03 -13.27
CA ARG A 515 24.26 11.33 -13.51
C ARG A 515 22.73 11.27 -13.50
N ASP A 516 22.14 10.25 -14.16
CA ASP A 516 20.73 10.23 -14.52
C ASP A 516 19.82 9.61 -13.45
N LEU A 517 20.35 8.76 -12.55
CA LEU A 517 19.54 7.95 -11.62
C LEU A 517 20.02 8.08 -10.16
N PRO A 518 19.88 9.26 -9.55
CA PRO A 518 20.36 9.53 -8.19
C PRO A 518 19.98 8.45 -7.20
N LEU A 519 20.99 7.90 -6.50
CA LEU A 519 20.83 7.00 -5.36
C LEU A 519 20.02 5.72 -5.65
N SER A 520 19.78 5.41 -6.93
CA SER A 520 19.12 4.17 -7.34
C SER A 520 20.06 2.95 -7.19
N TYR A 521 19.50 1.74 -7.13
CA TYR A 521 20.28 0.51 -7.03
C TYR A 521 21.31 0.37 -8.19
N TYR A 522 20.90 0.66 -9.43
CA TYR A 522 21.81 0.51 -10.58
C TYR A 522 22.82 1.66 -10.68
N MET A 523 22.49 2.83 -10.13
CA MET A 523 23.49 3.88 -9.91
C MET A 523 24.55 3.42 -8.91
N LEU A 524 24.15 2.82 -7.78
CA LEU A 524 25.11 2.28 -6.78
C LEU A 524 25.96 1.17 -7.36
N SER A 525 25.37 0.31 -8.18
CA SER A 525 26.10 -0.76 -8.89
C SER A 525 27.12 -0.17 -9.87
N ALA A 526 26.71 0.83 -10.66
CA ALA A 526 27.59 1.54 -11.60
C ALA A 526 28.71 2.30 -10.87
N TYR A 527 28.36 3.00 -9.78
CA TYR A 527 29.35 3.69 -8.94
C TYR A 527 30.38 2.72 -8.36
N SER A 528 29.94 1.55 -7.91
CA SER A 528 30.83 0.52 -7.35
C SER A 528 31.84 0.00 -8.37
N VAL A 529 31.39 -0.28 -9.60
CA VAL A 529 32.26 -0.73 -10.70
C VAL A 529 33.24 0.37 -11.09
N LEU A 530 32.75 1.59 -11.31
CA LEU A 530 33.59 2.73 -11.69
C LEU A 530 34.61 3.07 -10.58
N HIS A 531 34.17 3.06 -9.32
CA HIS A 531 35.04 3.29 -8.14
C HIS A 531 36.14 2.24 -8.01
N ALA A 532 35.83 0.97 -8.27
CA ALA A 532 36.82 -0.10 -8.23
C ALA A 532 37.86 0.02 -9.37
N ALA A 533 37.46 0.56 -10.54
CA ALA A 533 38.34 0.81 -11.67
C ALA A 533 39.15 2.11 -11.52
N ASP A 534 38.50 3.19 -11.12
CA ASP A 534 39.04 4.53 -10.94
C ASP A 534 38.18 5.33 -9.94
N ALA A 535 38.60 5.36 -8.69
CA ALA A 535 37.89 6.02 -7.60
C ALA A 535 37.80 7.54 -7.75
N GLU A 536 38.84 8.16 -8.34
CA GLU A 536 38.85 9.62 -8.58
C GLU A 536 37.85 10.00 -9.67
N ARG A 537 37.79 9.23 -10.74
CA ARG A 537 36.81 9.39 -11.82
C ARG A 537 35.38 9.22 -11.29
N ALA A 538 35.13 8.22 -10.46
CA ALA A 538 33.80 8.02 -9.84
C ALA A 538 33.35 9.22 -9.00
N ARG A 539 34.26 9.76 -8.17
CA ARG A 539 34.02 10.96 -7.36
C ARG A 539 33.82 12.22 -8.22
N ALA A 540 34.60 12.38 -9.29
CA ALA A 540 34.49 13.50 -10.19
C ALA A 540 33.12 13.51 -10.94
N VAL A 541 32.66 12.34 -11.40
CA VAL A 541 31.35 12.21 -12.04
C VAL A 541 30.22 12.55 -11.05
N LEU A 542 30.30 12.05 -9.82
CA LEU A 542 29.34 12.37 -8.78
C LEU A 542 29.33 13.88 -8.46
N ALA A 543 30.51 14.48 -8.31
CA ALA A 543 30.65 15.94 -8.07
C ALA A 543 30.04 16.76 -9.22
N SER A 544 30.28 16.35 -10.48
CA SER A 544 29.70 16.97 -11.67
C SER A 544 28.16 16.85 -11.68
N ALA A 545 27.63 15.68 -11.32
CA ALA A 545 26.18 15.46 -11.24
C ALA A 545 25.51 16.36 -10.19
N LEU A 546 26.16 16.53 -9.04
CA LEU A 546 25.70 17.43 -7.98
C LEU A 546 25.74 18.91 -8.37
N ALA A 547 26.79 19.31 -9.11
CA ALA A 547 26.94 20.69 -9.60
C ALA A 547 25.93 21.04 -10.72
N ALA A 548 25.41 20.05 -11.41
CA ALA A 548 24.44 20.22 -12.50
C ALA A 548 22.98 20.36 -12.03
N VAL A 549 22.73 20.28 -10.72
CA VAL A 549 21.37 20.36 -10.16
C VAL A 549 20.81 21.77 -10.38
N PRO A 550 19.56 21.90 -10.92
CA PRO A 550 18.94 23.19 -11.13
C PRO A 550 18.80 24.00 -9.83
N SER A 551 19.18 25.27 -9.88
CA SER A 551 18.98 26.22 -8.78
C SER A 551 17.54 26.73 -8.74
N GLY A 552 17.08 27.16 -7.56
CA GLY A 552 15.77 27.76 -7.34
C GLY A 552 14.90 26.96 -6.35
N PRO A 553 13.89 27.59 -5.78
CA PRO A 553 13.08 26.99 -4.73
C PRO A 553 12.23 25.83 -5.28
N VAL A 554 12.37 24.66 -4.71
CA VAL A 554 11.59 23.45 -5.03
C VAL A 554 10.34 23.34 -4.15
N VAL A 555 10.52 23.59 -2.86
CA VAL A 555 9.45 23.53 -1.87
C VAL A 555 8.89 24.94 -1.66
N VAL A 556 7.77 25.23 -2.33
CA VAL A 556 7.11 26.55 -2.26
C VAL A 556 5.72 26.39 -1.65
N THR A 557 5.49 27.07 -0.53
CA THR A 557 4.19 27.07 0.18
C THR A 557 3.37 28.33 -0.06
N ASN A 558 3.98 29.39 -0.57
CA ASN A 558 3.32 30.65 -0.90
C ASN A 558 2.71 30.56 -2.31
N ARG A 559 1.54 29.94 -2.42
CA ARG A 559 0.85 29.62 -3.68
C ARG A 559 -0.64 29.96 -3.58
N ALA A 560 -1.23 30.37 -4.70
CA ALA A 560 -2.65 30.70 -4.76
C ALA A 560 -3.57 29.52 -4.40
N GLU A 561 -3.13 28.28 -4.71
CA GLU A 561 -3.85 27.06 -4.36
C GLU A 561 -3.96 26.82 -2.84
N PHE A 562 -3.05 27.39 -2.06
CA PHE A 562 -3.04 27.31 -0.59
C PHE A 562 -3.76 28.52 0.01
N SER A 563 -5.04 28.67 -0.33
CA SER A 563 -5.86 29.81 0.10
C SER A 563 -7.33 29.42 0.22
N GLY A 564 -8.15 30.33 0.72
CA GLY A 564 -9.60 30.15 0.87
C GLY A 564 -10.02 29.52 2.19
N VAL A 565 -11.34 29.45 2.41
CA VAL A 565 -11.93 29.05 3.71
C VAL A 565 -11.64 27.58 4.04
N GLY A 566 -11.66 26.68 3.07
CA GLY A 566 -11.35 25.27 3.28
C GLY A 566 -9.88 25.06 3.69
N PHE A 567 -8.95 25.77 3.03
CA PHE A 567 -7.55 25.72 3.40
C PHE A 567 -7.30 26.31 4.80
N ALA A 568 -7.94 27.42 5.13
CA ALA A 568 -7.86 28.00 6.47
C ALA A 568 -8.39 27.02 7.55
N ARG A 569 -9.50 26.30 7.27
CA ARG A 569 -9.98 25.24 8.17
C ARG A 569 -8.96 24.11 8.34
N ALA A 570 -8.33 23.67 7.24
CA ALA A 570 -7.29 22.64 7.30
C ALA A 570 -6.15 23.07 8.23
N LEU A 571 -5.66 24.31 8.09
CA LEU A 571 -4.60 24.84 8.95
C LEU A 571 -4.98 24.85 10.42
N GLU A 572 -6.20 25.30 10.74
CA GLU A 572 -6.69 25.32 12.13
C GLU A 572 -6.80 23.91 12.71
N LEU A 573 -7.30 22.95 11.92
CA LEU A 573 -7.38 21.55 12.33
C LEU A 573 -5.97 20.95 12.58
N PHE A 574 -5.02 21.19 11.70
CA PHE A 574 -3.63 20.79 11.91
C PHE A 574 -3.03 21.48 13.14
N GLY A 575 -3.33 22.78 13.33
CA GLY A 575 -2.87 23.55 14.48
C GLY A 575 -3.32 22.96 15.82
N VAL A 576 -4.50 22.38 15.88
CA VAL A 576 -5.04 21.69 17.08
C VAL A 576 -4.76 20.18 17.10
N GLY A 577 -3.93 19.68 16.20
CA GLY A 577 -3.55 18.25 16.11
C GLY A 577 -4.63 17.32 15.53
N ASP A 578 -5.63 17.85 14.83
CA ASP A 578 -6.63 17.06 14.10
C ASP A 578 -6.18 16.78 12.67
N LEU A 579 -5.18 15.92 12.55
CA LEU A 579 -4.53 15.63 11.28
C LEU A 579 -5.49 15.00 10.25
N GLU A 580 -6.39 14.15 10.70
CA GLU A 580 -7.33 13.46 9.83
C GLU A 580 -8.31 14.43 9.16
N ASN A 581 -8.97 15.26 9.95
CA ASN A 581 -9.93 16.21 9.41
C ASN A 581 -9.24 17.31 8.61
N GLY A 582 -8.05 17.77 9.03
CA GLY A 582 -7.24 18.70 8.23
C GLY A 582 -6.87 18.15 6.85
N ALA A 583 -6.43 16.89 6.79
CA ALA A 583 -6.13 16.22 5.51
C ALA A 583 -7.38 16.11 4.61
N ARG A 584 -8.55 15.82 5.18
CA ARG A 584 -9.81 15.74 4.44
C ARG A 584 -10.28 17.10 3.88
N GLU A 585 -10.02 18.19 4.58
CA GLU A 585 -10.26 19.54 4.01
C GLU A 585 -9.39 19.77 2.77
N LEU A 586 -8.11 19.36 2.80
CA LEU A 586 -7.21 19.47 1.64
C LEU A 586 -7.60 18.52 0.50
N ASP A 587 -8.10 17.34 0.81
CA ASP A 587 -8.62 16.39 -0.17
C ASP A 587 -9.86 16.93 -0.89
N ALA A 588 -10.80 17.52 -0.15
CA ALA A 588 -11.99 18.18 -0.71
C ALA A 588 -11.66 19.35 -1.64
N LEU A 589 -10.49 19.97 -1.45
CA LEU A 589 -9.96 21.01 -2.36
C LEU A 589 -9.24 20.42 -3.58
N GLY A 590 -9.13 19.07 -3.70
CA GLY A 590 -8.39 18.38 -4.75
C GLY A 590 -6.86 18.54 -4.66
N LEU A 591 -6.35 19.01 -3.52
CA LEU A 591 -4.92 19.23 -3.33
C LEU A 591 -4.17 17.92 -3.06
N ALA A 592 -4.76 17.02 -2.25
CA ALA A 592 -4.12 15.76 -1.87
C ALA A 592 -3.93 14.82 -3.07
N ASP A 593 -4.87 14.81 -4.00
CA ASP A 593 -4.81 14.00 -5.25
C ASP A 593 -4.13 14.70 -6.42
N SER A 594 -3.51 15.86 -6.20
CA SER A 594 -2.84 16.62 -7.24
C SER A 594 -1.76 15.78 -7.93
N SER A 595 -1.68 15.88 -9.27
CA SER A 595 -0.58 15.34 -10.07
C SER A 595 0.57 16.34 -10.23
N ARG A 596 0.42 17.58 -9.74
CA ARG A 596 1.38 18.67 -9.86
C ARG A 596 2.45 18.59 -8.76
N PRO A 597 3.74 18.34 -9.11
CA PRO A 597 4.80 18.18 -8.12
C PRO A 597 4.95 19.38 -7.17
N GLU A 598 4.79 20.60 -7.70
CA GLU A 598 4.92 21.83 -6.92
C GLU A 598 3.85 21.98 -5.83
N ILE A 599 2.63 21.43 -6.03
CA ILE A 599 1.59 21.35 -4.99
C ILE A 599 1.97 20.29 -3.96
N LEU A 600 2.40 19.11 -4.43
CA LEU A 600 2.77 18.00 -3.55
C LEU A 600 3.94 18.35 -2.63
N TRP A 601 4.94 19.12 -3.10
CA TRP A 601 6.03 19.61 -2.26
C TRP A 601 5.54 20.55 -1.16
N GLY A 602 4.66 21.49 -1.52
CA GLY A 602 4.05 22.40 -0.54
C GLY A 602 3.23 21.65 0.51
N LEU A 603 2.40 20.68 0.09
CA LEU A 603 1.64 19.82 0.98
C LEU A 603 2.53 18.97 1.88
N SER A 604 3.58 18.38 1.32
CA SER A 604 4.54 17.59 2.09
C SER A 604 5.14 18.42 3.23
N LYS A 605 5.56 19.64 2.94
CA LYS A 605 6.11 20.54 3.93
C LYS A 605 5.10 20.92 5.00
N LEU A 606 3.85 21.23 4.60
CA LEU A 606 2.76 21.51 5.53
C LEU A 606 2.48 20.32 6.46
N TYR A 607 2.38 19.11 5.91
CA TYR A 607 2.18 17.90 6.72
C TYR A 607 3.35 17.62 7.68
N ALA A 608 4.58 17.91 7.26
CA ALA A 608 5.75 17.77 8.13
C ALA A 608 5.67 18.74 9.33
N GLU A 609 5.33 20.00 9.08
CA GLU A 609 5.14 20.99 10.14
C GLU A 609 3.94 20.67 11.05
N ALA A 610 2.90 20.07 10.50
CA ALA A 610 1.76 19.55 11.27
C ALA A 610 2.10 18.29 12.09
N GLY A 611 3.31 17.71 11.95
CA GLY A 611 3.74 16.52 12.67
C GLY A 611 3.32 15.19 12.02
N SER A 612 2.76 15.21 10.82
CA SER A 612 2.36 13.99 10.10
C SER A 612 3.45 13.50 9.14
N VAL A 613 4.38 12.69 9.65
CA VAL A 613 5.46 12.09 8.83
C VAL A 613 4.89 11.24 7.69
N LYS A 614 3.86 10.43 7.95
CA LYS A 614 3.21 9.57 6.96
C LYS A 614 2.67 10.35 5.76
N LEU A 615 1.86 11.40 5.99
CA LEU A 615 1.29 12.21 4.93
C LEU A 615 2.36 13.03 4.19
N SER A 616 3.32 13.59 4.93
CA SER A 616 4.46 14.30 4.37
C SER A 616 5.26 13.43 3.43
N HIS A 617 5.68 12.25 3.89
CA HIS A 617 6.42 11.28 3.09
C HIS A 617 5.65 10.82 1.84
N ALA A 618 4.36 10.55 1.97
CA ALA A 618 3.52 10.12 0.84
C ALA A 618 3.46 11.20 -0.26
N ALA A 619 3.23 12.46 0.10
CA ALA A 619 3.21 13.58 -0.84
C ALA A 619 4.59 13.81 -1.49
N ALA A 620 5.67 13.83 -0.68
CA ALA A 620 7.03 14.02 -1.16
C ALA A 620 7.48 12.90 -2.11
N ARG A 621 7.14 11.64 -1.81
CA ARG A 621 7.46 10.50 -2.66
C ARG A 621 6.83 10.60 -4.04
N ARG A 622 5.56 11.04 -4.10
CA ARG A 622 4.85 11.30 -5.36
C ARG A 622 5.50 12.46 -6.13
N ALA A 623 5.84 13.55 -5.45
CA ALA A 623 6.51 14.70 -6.05
C ALA A 623 7.89 14.34 -6.59
N LEU A 624 8.69 13.58 -5.84
CA LEU A 624 10.03 13.15 -6.25
C LEU A 624 9.98 12.23 -7.48
N SER A 625 8.95 11.41 -7.63
CA SER A 625 8.79 10.53 -8.78
C SER A 625 8.63 11.27 -10.11
N ALA A 626 8.25 12.54 -10.08
CA ALA A 626 8.20 13.39 -11.27
C ALA A 626 9.56 14.01 -11.67
N ALA A 627 10.58 13.91 -10.80
CA ALA A 627 11.93 14.43 -11.03
C ALA A 627 13.01 13.38 -10.69
N PRO A 628 12.97 12.20 -11.31
CA PRO A 628 13.77 11.04 -10.90
C PRO A 628 15.27 11.22 -11.13
N SER A 629 15.69 12.18 -11.98
CA SER A 629 17.10 12.43 -12.33
C SER A 629 17.74 13.55 -11.50
N THR A 630 17.05 14.09 -10.50
CA THR A 630 17.54 15.25 -9.75
C THR A 630 18.22 14.84 -8.45
N TRP A 631 19.50 15.15 -8.33
CA TRP A 631 20.30 14.87 -7.15
C TRP A 631 19.91 15.74 -5.93
N PRO A 632 20.07 15.25 -4.68
CA PRO A 632 19.83 16.01 -3.45
C PRO A 632 20.96 17.02 -3.17
N ALA A 633 20.99 18.11 -3.93
CA ALA A 633 21.89 19.23 -3.74
C ALA A 633 21.10 20.55 -3.74
N ASP A 634 21.68 21.60 -3.17
CA ASP A 634 21.07 22.92 -3.07
C ASP A 634 19.61 22.90 -2.59
N ALA A 635 18.70 23.54 -3.32
CA ALA A 635 17.29 23.60 -2.97
C ALA A 635 16.58 22.23 -3.00
N TRP A 636 17.13 21.24 -3.71
CA TRP A 636 16.58 19.88 -3.72
C TRP A 636 16.92 19.08 -2.47
N LEU A 637 17.90 19.51 -1.67
CA LEU A 637 18.26 18.82 -0.43
C LEU A 637 17.08 18.75 0.56
N ASP A 638 16.34 19.84 0.72
CA ASP A 638 15.17 19.87 1.60
C ASP A 638 14.01 19.06 1.05
N ALA A 639 13.79 19.07 -0.26
CA ALA A 639 12.81 18.21 -0.93
C ALA A 639 13.11 16.71 -0.71
N TRP A 640 14.36 16.31 -0.86
CA TRP A 640 14.78 14.95 -0.59
C TRP A 640 14.63 14.56 0.89
N LYS A 641 14.90 15.46 1.84
CA LYS A 641 14.66 15.20 3.27
C LYS A 641 13.19 14.98 3.59
N LEU A 642 12.26 15.65 2.89
CA LEU A 642 10.83 15.35 3.00
C LEU A 642 10.48 13.95 2.45
N ALA A 643 11.12 13.52 1.34
CA ALA A 643 10.92 12.19 0.77
C ALA A 643 11.65 11.07 1.54
N TYR A 644 12.67 11.42 2.32
CA TYR A 644 13.45 10.52 3.19
C TYR A 644 13.52 11.09 4.62
N PRO A 645 12.39 11.23 5.31
CA PRO A 645 12.36 11.79 6.65
C PRO A 645 13.07 10.87 7.65
N ALA A 646 13.62 11.46 8.73
CA ALA A 646 14.28 10.75 9.82
C ALA A 646 13.52 10.90 11.15
N PRO A 647 12.26 10.39 11.27
CA PRO A 647 11.50 10.47 12.51
C PRO A 647 12.09 9.58 13.61
N PHE A 648 11.66 9.80 14.86
CA PHE A 648 12.09 9.00 16.02
C PHE A 648 13.61 8.95 16.22
N GLN A 649 14.32 10.01 15.84
CA GLN A 649 15.79 10.05 15.74
C GLN A 649 16.49 9.59 17.02
N GLN A 650 16.05 10.04 18.18
CA GLN A 650 16.65 9.66 19.47
C GLN A 650 16.57 8.15 19.72
N ILE A 651 15.43 7.53 19.36
CA ILE A 651 15.22 6.08 19.52
C ILE A 651 16.12 5.35 18.53
N VAL A 652 16.09 5.75 17.24
CA VAL A 652 16.88 5.10 16.19
C VAL A 652 18.37 5.15 16.48
N LEU A 653 18.93 6.31 16.89
CA LEU A 653 20.35 6.45 17.21
C LEU A 653 20.74 5.64 18.44
N ARG A 654 19.90 5.60 19.47
CA ARG A 654 20.12 4.76 20.67
C ARG A 654 20.17 3.28 20.28
N GLU A 655 19.21 2.80 19.50
CA GLU A 655 19.12 1.40 19.10
C GLU A 655 20.22 1.02 18.08
N ALA A 656 20.58 1.93 17.19
CA ALA A 656 21.74 1.75 16.30
C ALA A 656 23.02 1.52 17.09
N LYS A 657 23.28 2.35 18.11
CA LYS A 657 24.42 2.20 19.01
C LYS A 657 24.37 0.88 19.80
N ARG A 658 23.20 0.52 20.35
CA ARG A 658 23.00 -0.70 21.15
C ARG A 658 23.27 -1.97 20.35
N THR A 659 22.89 -2.00 19.09
CA THR A 659 22.92 -3.20 18.23
C THR A 659 24.08 -3.21 17.25
N GLY A 660 24.85 -2.14 17.14
CA GLY A 660 25.90 -1.99 16.12
C GLY A 660 25.38 -1.83 14.70
N GLN A 661 24.07 -1.62 14.52
CA GLN A 661 23.49 -1.43 13.21
C GLN A 661 23.59 0.04 12.74
N ASN A 662 23.72 0.25 11.42
CA ASN A 662 23.75 1.58 10.88
C ASN A 662 22.33 2.21 10.87
N SER A 663 22.21 3.48 11.32
CA SER A 663 20.91 4.17 11.37
C SER A 663 20.31 4.37 9.98
N ALA A 664 21.10 4.55 8.91
CA ALA A 664 20.60 4.64 7.55
C ALA A 664 19.91 3.35 7.09
N LEU A 665 20.40 2.16 7.52
CA LEU A 665 19.73 0.90 7.23
C LEU A 665 18.44 0.73 8.02
N ILE A 666 18.40 1.16 9.30
CA ILE A 666 17.19 1.13 10.11
C ILE A 666 16.10 1.99 9.48
N TYR A 667 16.42 3.22 9.06
CA TYR A 667 15.48 4.10 8.36
C TYR A 667 15.03 3.52 7.01
N ALA A 668 15.96 2.92 6.25
CA ALA A 668 15.63 2.27 4.99
C ALA A 668 14.61 1.14 5.17
N ILE A 669 14.78 0.29 6.18
CA ILE A 669 13.81 -0.76 6.53
C ILE A 669 12.46 -0.14 6.90
N MET A 670 12.40 0.82 7.85
CA MET A 670 11.14 1.47 8.24
C MET A 670 10.41 2.10 7.06
N ARG A 671 11.16 2.72 6.14
CA ARG A 671 10.58 3.34 4.94
C ARG A 671 9.93 2.32 4.01
N GLU A 672 10.58 1.19 3.78
CA GLU A 672 10.10 0.16 2.86
C GLU A 672 9.02 -0.74 3.48
N GLU A 673 9.01 -0.90 4.81
CA GLU A 673 8.05 -1.74 5.53
C GLU A 673 6.71 -1.04 5.78
N SER A 674 6.72 0.21 6.22
CA SER A 674 5.51 0.91 6.68
C SER A 674 5.33 2.33 6.14
N ALA A 675 6.29 2.86 5.37
CA ALA A 675 6.31 4.30 5.06
C ALA A 675 6.18 5.18 6.33
N PHE A 676 6.78 4.75 7.45
CA PHE A 676 6.74 5.38 8.77
C PHE A 676 5.36 5.41 9.44
N ASP A 677 4.47 4.52 9.08
CA ASP A 677 3.17 4.36 9.74
C ASP A 677 3.30 3.44 10.98
N PRO A 678 3.17 3.96 12.22
CA PRO A 678 3.26 3.11 13.40
C PRO A 678 2.06 2.16 13.54
N ASP A 679 0.93 2.49 12.91
CA ASP A 679 -0.29 1.69 12.97
C ASP A 679 -0.41 0.68 11.82
N ALA A 680 0.61 0.59 10.94
CA ALA A 680 0.59 -0.31 9.80
C ALA A 680 0.38 -1.77 10.22
N GLU A 681 -0.57 -2.42 9.55
CA GLU A 681 -0.86 -3.86 9.66
C GLU A 681 -0.83 -4.49 8.28
N SER A 682 -0.13 -5.62 8.14
CA SER A 682 -0.11 -6.37 6.89
C SER A 682 -1.07 -7.56 6.93
N LEU A 683 -1.43 -8.08 5.75
CA LEU A 683 -2.21 -9.32 5.62
C LEU A 683 -1.50 -10.55 6.21
N ALA A 684 -0.18 -10.46 6.42
CA ALA A 684 0.64 -11.52 7.03
C ALA A 684 0.79 -11.36 8.56
N ASP A 685 -0.09 -10.59 9.22
CA ASP A 685 -0.04 -10.31 10.65
C ASP A 685 1.29 -9.67 11.11
N ALA A 686 1.86 -8.78 10.29
CA ALA A 686 3.00 -7.95 10.65
C ALA A 686 2.55 -6.55 11.07
N TYR A 687 3.19 -5.96 12.08
CA TYR A 687 2.72 -4.76 12.78
C TYR A 687 3.79 -3.68 12.91
N GLY A 688 3.37 -2.42 12.73
CA GLY A 688 4.11 -1.22 13.09
C GLY A 688 5.24 -0.86 12.13
N LEU A 689 6.12 0.05 12.57
CA LEU A 689 7.14 0.73 11.75
C LEU A 689 8.07 -0.21 10.98
N MET A 690 8.48 -1.33 11.59
CA MET A 690 9.40 -2.31 11.00
C MET A 690 8.69 -3.64 10.67
N GLN A 691 7.36 -3.66 10.62
CA GLN A 691 6.51 -4.79 10.21
C GLN A 691 6.91 -6.13 10.86
N LEU A 692 6.86 -6.17 12.19
CA LEU A 692 7.22 -7.37 12.94
C LEU A 692 6.01 -8.30 13.12
N ILE A 693 6.17 -9.58 12.80
CA ILE A 693 5.22 -10.62 13.20
C ILE A 693 5.41 -10.99 14.68
N VAL A 694 4.30 -11.27 15.38
CA VAL A 694 4.31 -11.55 16.83
C VAL A 694 5.31 -12.64 17.24
N PRO A 695 5.45 -13.79 16.52
CA PRO A 695 6.44 -14.81 16.88
C PRO A 695 7.89 -14.31 16.84
N THR A 696 8.27 -13.53 15.82
CA THR A 696 9.59 -12.92 15.70
C THR A 696 9.82 -11.92 16.81
N ALA A 697 8.85 -11.00 17.02
CA ALA A 697 8.91 -10.01 18.09
C ALA A 697 9.10 -10.65 19.47
N LYS A 698 8.36 -11.73 19.77
CA LYS A 698 8.44 -12.46 21.05
C LYS A 698 9.84 -13.04 21.31
N SER A 699 10.50 -13.54 20.26
CA SER A 699 11.86 -14.12 20.41
C SER A 699 12.91 -13.05 20.79
N ILE A 700 12.76 -11.82 20.28
CA ILE A 700 13.66 -10.69 20.56
C ILE A 700 13.27 -9.98 21.88
N ALA A 701 11.98 -9.88 22.17
CA ALA A 701 11.45 -9.19 23.34
C ALA A 701 11.80 -9.91 24.66
N ARG A 702 11.77 -11.25 24.65
CA ARG A 702 11.97 -12.08 25.86
C ARG A 702 13.25 -11.72 26.64
N PRO A 703 14.44 -11.67 26.02
CA PRO A 703 15.66 -11.30 26.75
C PRO A 703 15.71 -9.83 27.19
N LEU A 704 14.88 -8.97 26.59
CA LEU A 704 14.81 -7.54 26.88
C LEU A 704 13.72 -7.19 27.90
N GLY A 705 12.90 -8.15 28.32
CA GLY A 705 11.75 -7.90 29.19
C GLY A 705 10.68 -6.99 28.59
N LEU A 706 10.57 -6.92 27.25
CA LEU A 706 9.64 -6.04 26.56
C LEU A 706 8.34 -6.78 26.17
N PRO A 707 7.22 -6.06 26.10
CA PRO A 707 5.99 -6.60 25.55
C PRO A 707 6.09 -6.80 24.02
N SER A 708 5.35 -7.79 23.50
CA SER A 708 5.40 -8.16 22.08
C SER A 708 4.03 -8.52 21.49
N ASP A 709 2.95 -8.09 22.17
CA ASP A 709 1.58 -8.20 21.66
C ASP A 709 1.33 -7.17 20.53
N ARG A 710 0.24 -7.35 19.77
CA ARG A 710 -0.14 -6.51 18.63
C ARG A 710 -0.20 -5.01 18.98
N ALA A 711 -0.81 -4.66 20.11
CA ALA A 711 -0.92 -3.26 20.52
C ALA A 711 0.45 -2.67 20.88
N SER A 712 1.31 -3.45 21.54
CA SER A 712 2.67 -3.03 21.88
C SER A 712 3.56 -2.84 20.64
N LEU A 713 3.36 -3.65 19.58
CA LEU A 713 4.09 -3.52 18.33
C LEU A 713 3.73 -2.27 17.51
N LYS A 714 2.64 -1.59 17.82
CA LYS A 714 2.29 -0.28 17.24
C LYS A 714 3.00 0.88 17.95
N ARG A 715 3.58 0.67 19.14
CA ARG A 715 4.34 1.70 19.83
C ARG A 715 5.72 1.88 19.21
N PRO A 716 6.10 3.09 18.72
CA PRO A 716 7.37 3.31 18.02
C PRO A 716 8.60 2.84 18.80
N SER A 717 8.68 3.12 20.10
CA SER A 717 9.83 2.72 20.92
C SER A 717 10.00 1.21 21.02
N VAL A 718 8.90 0.46 21.17
CA VAL A 718 8.92 -1.01 21.23
C VAL A 718 9.27 -1.59 19.86
N ASN A 719 8.59 -1.13 18.80
CA ASN A 719 8.76 -1.66 17.46
C ASN A 719 10.18 -1.45 16.92
N ILE A 720 10.72 -0.22 17.05
CA ILE A 720 12.09 0.08 16.61
C ILE A 720 13.12 -0.74 17.41
N THR A 721 12.97 -0.86 18.74
CA THR A 721 13.88 -1.65 19.57
C THR A 721 13.89 -3.12 19.15
N LEU A 722 12.72 -3.73 18.94
CA LEU A 722 12.60 -5.15 18.56
C LEU A 722 13.03 -5.37 17.10
N GLY A 723 12.64 -4.49 16.17
CA GLY A 723 12.99 -4.60 14.75
C GLY A 723 14.49 -4.42 14.49
N THR A 724 15.12 -3.49 15.19
CA THR A 724 16.58 -3.32 15.12
C THR A 724 17.32 -4.52 15.74
N GLY A 725 16.75 -5.11 16.79
CA GLY A 725 17.26 -6.36 17.37
C GLY A 725 17.19 -7.53 16.39
N GLU A 726 16.07 -7.66 15.65
CA GLU A 726 15.95 -8.67 14.59
C GLU A 726 16.96 -8.45 13.47
N LEU A 727 17.10 -7.19 13.01
CA LEU A 727 18.08 -6.85 11.98
C LEU A 727 19.50 -7.23 12.39
N ALA A 728 19.89 -6.96 13.64
CA ALA A 728 21.18 -7.35 14.18
C ALA A 728 21.35 -8.88 14.25
N ARG A 729 20.32 -9.61 14.68
CA ARG A 729 20.32 -11.08 14.69
C ARG A 729 20.53 -11.65 13.28
N LEU A 730 19.89 -11.05 12.29
CA LEU A 730 20.02 -11.46 10.88
C LEU A 730 21.40 -11.11 10.33
N ALA A 731 21.94 -9.93 10.63
CA ALA A 731 23.31 -9.54 10.22
C ALA A 731 24.36 -10.50 10.78
N ASN A 732 24.21 -10.89 12.05
CA ASN A 732 25.11 -11.88 12.68
C ASN A 732 24.99 -13.29 12.06
N ALA A 733 23.89 -13.60 11.39
CA ALA A 733 23.73 -14.87 10.65
C ALA A 733 24.51 -14.90 9.31
N PHE A 734 25.04 -13.75 8.87
CA PHE A 734 25.82 -13.55 7.65
C PHE A 734 27.06 -12.68 7.92
N PRO A 735 28.05 -13.17 8.70
CA PRO A 735 29.17 -12.37 9.18
C PRO A 735 30.05 -11.84 8.03
N GLU A 736 30.17 -12.58 6.93
CA GLU A 736 30.98 -12.18 5.77
C GLU A 736 30.33 -11.05 4.95
N ASN A 737 29.00 -11.00 4.92
CA ASN A 737 28.29 -9.97 4.21
C ASN A 737 26.96 -9.61 4.92
N ALA A 738 27.02 -8.62 5.80
CA ALA A 738 25.88 -8.16 6.59
C ALA A 738 24.70 -7.64 5.73
N LEU A 739 24.91 -7.29 4.43
CA LEU A 739 23.82 -6.87 3.54
C LEU A 739 22.84 -8.01 3.23
N LEU A 740 23.25 -9.27 3.44
CA LEU A 740 22.35 -10.42 3.32
C LEU A 740 21.28 -10.48 4.42
N ALA A 741 21.42 -9.66 5.47
CA ALA A 741 20.31 -9.41 6.40
C ALA A 741 19.09 -8.81 5.73
N ILE A 742 19.26 -8.05 4.64
CA ILE A 742 18.16 -7.41 3.90
C ILE A 742 17.21 -8.47 3.27
N PRO A 743 17.69 -9.37 2.39
CA PRO A 743 16.82 -10.43 1.88
C PRO A 743 16.34 -11.39 2.97
N ALA A 744 17.13 -11.59 4.06
CA ALA A 744 16.74 -12.43 5.18
C ALA A 744 15.59 -11.81 6.00
N TYR A 745 15.51 -10.48 6.10
CA TYR A 745 14.43 -9.77 6.77
C TYR A 745 13.08 -10.00 6.09
N ASN A 746 13.07 -9.91 4.76
CA ASN A 746 11.85 -10.08 3.97
C ASN A 746 11.47 -11.57 3.76
N ALA A 747 12.44 -12.42 3.42
CA ALA A 747 12.18 -13.82 3.03
C ALA A 747 12.48 -14.85 4.12
N GLY A 748 12.96 -14.42 5.29
CA GLY A 748 13.48 -15.29 6.33
C GLY A 748 14.89 -15.80 6.02
N PRO A 749 15.74 -16.07 7.05
CA PRO A 749 17.17 -16.35 6.87
C PRO A 749 17.47 -17.68 6.16
N GLY A 750 16.55 -18.62 6.13
CA GLY A 750 16.73 -19.90 5.44
C GLY A 750 16.86 -19.76 3.92
N ASN A 751 16.14 -18.82 3.33
CA ASN A 751 16.13 -18.60 1.88
C ASN A 751 17.48 -18.05 1.36
N PRO A 752 18.02 -16.93 1.85
CA PRO A 752 19.33 -16.46 1.42
C PRO A 752 20.44 -17.49 1.65
N LYS A 753 20.43 -18.24 2.77
CA LYS A 753 21.38 -19.33 3.02
C LYS A 753 21.31 -20.42 1.96
N ARG A 754 20.11 -20.77 1.49
CA ARG A 754 19.92 -21.71 0.37
C ARG A 754 20.47 -21.14 -0.93
N TRP A 755 20.12 -19.91 -1.29
CA TRP A 755 20.55 -19.26 -2.53
C TRP A 755 22.07 -19.07 -2.60
N LEU A 756 22.74 -18.84 -1.45
CA LEU A 756 24.20 -18.81 -1.39
C LEU A 756 24.83 -20.17 -1.67
N ARG A 757 24.26 -21.27 -1.15
CA ARG A 757 24.75 -22.63 -1.44
C ARG A 757 24.57 -23.02 -2.92
N GLU A 758 23.49 -22.55 -3.54
CA GLU A 758 23.23 -22.77 -4.97
C GLU A 758 24.21 -21.99 -5.85
N ARG A 759 24.72 -20.85 -5.36
CA ARG A 759 25.60 -19.94 -6.12
C ARG A 759 26.68 -19.35 -5.21
N PRO A 760 27.65 -20.16 -4.80
CA PRO A 760 28.76 -19.67 -4.00
C PRO A 760 29.61 -18.70 -4.83
N ASN A 761 30.08 -17.61 -4.19
CA ASN A 761 30.95 -16.58 -4.82
C ASN A 761 30.41 -15.92 -6.09
N ALA A 762 29.08 -15.89 -6.26
CA ALA A 762 28.47 -15.15 -7.37
C ALA A 762 28.79 -13.65 -7.28
N ASP A 763 28.81 -12.97 -8.42
CA ASP A 763 28.84 -11.52 -8.46
C ASP A 763 27.58 -10.98 -7.80
N PHE A 764 27.72 -9.97 -6.94
CA PHE A 764 26.64 -9.50 -6.09
C PHE A 764 25.44 -8.99 -6.91
N ASP A 765 25.69 -8.24 -7.98
CA ASP A 765 24.68 -7.70 -8.88
C ASP A 765 23.87 -8.81 -9.59
N LEU A 766 24.57 -9.85 -10.12
CA LEU A 766 23.91 -11.01 -10.72
C LEU A 766 23.15 -11.83 -9.67
N TRP A 767 23.73 -12.01 -8.48
CA TRP A 767 23.06 -12.73 -7.40
C TRP A 767 21.74 -12.07 -7.00
N VAL A 768 21.71 -10.74 -6.90
CA VAL A 768 20.48 -9.99 -6.61
C VAL A 768 19.43 -10.19 -7.71
N GLU A 769 19.82 -10.16 -9.00
CA GLU A 769 18.89 -10.42 -10.12
C GLU A 769 18.35 -11.84 -10.14
N LEU A 770 19.11 -12.77 -9.61
CA LEU A 770 18.79 -14.18 -9.57
C LEU A 770 18.13 -14.63 -8.27
N ILE A 771 17.79 -13.70 -7.36
CA ILE A 771 16.89 -13.99 -6.22
C ILE A 771 15.56 -14.49 -6.78
N PRO A 772 15.13 -15.72 -6.44
CA PRO A 772 13.94 -16.33 -7.04
C PRO A 772 12.66 -15.57 -6.72
N TYR A 773 12.55 -15.01 -5.51
CA TYR A 773 11.38 -14.27 -5.07
C TYR A 773 11.44 -12.84 -5.58
N VAL A 774 10.53 -12.49 -6.49
CA VAL A 774 10.47 -11.16 -7.12
C VAL A 774 10.29 -10.06 -6.07
N GLU A 775 9.40 -10.28 -5.09
CA GLU A 775 9.20 -9.35 -3.98
C GLU A 775 10.52 -9.09 -3.23
N THR A 776 11.23 -10.16 -2.84
CA THR A 776 12.50 -10.04 -2.12
C THR A 776 13.58 -9.38 -2.98
N ARG A 777 13.66 -9.72 -4.27
CA ARG A 777 14.59 -9.09 -5.22
C ARG A 777 14.35 -7.58 -5.33
N ARG A 778 13.10 -7.15 -5.46
CA ARG A 778 12.71 -5.73 -5.47
C ARG A 778 12.97 -5.07 -4.12
N TYR A 779 12.65 -5.75 -3.02
CA TYR A 779 12.90 -5.27 -1.67
C TYR A 779 14.38 -4.97 -1.42
N VAL A 780 15.28 -5.88 -1.78
CA VAL A 780 16.74 -5.68 -1.65
C VAL A 780 17.18 -4.41 -2.38
N LYS A 781 16.74 -4.21 -3.63
CA LYS A 781 17.09 -3.02 -4.42
C LYS A 781 16.57 -1.73 -3.75
N ARG A 782 15.31 -1.72 -3.33
CA ARG A 782 14.71 -0.55 -2.67
C ARG A 782 15.38 -0.21 -1.34
N VAL A 783 15.66 -1.22 -0.52
CA VAL A 783 16.34 -0.99 0.78
C VAL A 783 17.78 -0.51 0.57
N LEU A 784 18.52 -1.03 -0.39
CA LEU A 784 19.88 -0.56 -0.71
C LEU A 784 19.88 0.89 -1.21
N SER A 785 18.94 1.23 -2.11
CA SER A 785 18.73 2.60 -2.59
C SER A 785 18.37 3.55 -1.44
N SER A 786 17.40 3.15 -0.60
CA SER A 786 16.98 3.95 0.55
C SER A 786 18.11 4.13 1.56
N ARG A 787 18.88 3.07 1.85
CA ARG A 787 20.07 3.14 2.72
C ARG A 787 21.09 4.15 2.20
N ALA A 788 21.38 4.13 0.90
CA ALA A 788 22.30 5.09 0.31
C ALA A 788 21.75 6.52 0.37
N ALA A 789 20.45 6.71 0.16
CA ALA A 789 19.81 8.03 0.28
C ALA A 789 19.90 8.56 1.72
N TYR A 790 19.62 7.75 2.74
CA TYR A 790 19.79 8.16 4.14
C TYR A 790 21.24 8.47 4.49
N ALA A 791 22.20 7.66 4.01
CA ALA A 791 23.63 7.94 4.21
C ALA A 791 24.02 9.27 3.54
N PHE A 792 23.58 9.51 2.31
CA PHE A 792 23.84 10.75 1.59
C PHE A 792 23.28 11.99 2.29
N LEU A 793 22.05 11.90 2.80
CA LEU A 793 21.34 13.04 3.41
C LEU A 793 21.77 13.34 4.85
N TYR A 794 22.15 12.30 5.62
CA TYR A 794 22.35 12.42 7.07
C TYR A 794 23.72 11.95 7.58
N GLN A 795 24.51 11.28 6.72
CA GLN A 795 25.84 10.73 7.06
C GLN A 795 26.81 10.98 5.89
N ARG A 796 26.90 12.23 5.44
CA ARG A 796 27.56 12.60 4.18
C ARG A 796 29.01 12.16 4.10
N ASP A 797 29.76 12.28 5.19
CA ASP A 797 31.18 11.90 5.26
C ASP A 797 31.40 10.39 5.07
N ASP A 798 30.42 9.59 5.45
CA ASP A 798 30.44 8.12 5.31
C ASP A 798 29.79 7.64 4.01
N PHE A 799 29.23 8.52 3.16
CA PHE A 799 28.40 8.14 2.02
C PHE A 799 29.07 7.11 1.11
N GLU A 800 30.35 7.30 0.78
CA GLU A 800 31.08 6.41 -0.13
C GLU A 800 31.11 4.97 0.38
N ARG A 801 31.27 4.77 1.69
CA ARG A 801 31.17 3.45 2.34
C ARG A 801 29.83 2.76 2.10
N PHE A 802 28.74 3.51 1.92
CA PHE A 802 27.39 2.99 1.68
C PHE A 802 27.03 2.93 0.21
N ALA A 803 27.67 3.74 -0.63
CA ALA A 803 27.47 3.76 -2.08
C ALA A 803 28.18 2.60 -2.77
N VAL A 804 29.33 2.15 -2.25
CA VAL A 804 30.07 1.02 -2.80
C VAL A 804 29.45 -0.29 -2.32
N LEU A 805 28.89 -1.04 -3.25
CA LEU A 805 28.34 -2.38 -3.02
C LEU A 805 29.47 -3.43 -3.13
N PRO A 806 29.37 -4.59 -2.44
CA PRO A 806 30.35 -5.65 -2.58
C PRO A 806 30.35 -6.22 -4.00
N SER A 807 31.53 -6.61 -4.50
CA SER A 807 31.67 -7.25 -5.83
C SER A 807 31.14 -8.68 -5.83
N LYS A 808 31.23 -9.37 -4.69
CA LYS A 808 30.80 -10.77 -4.49
C LYS A 808 29.82 -10.87 -3.33
N VAL A 809 29.02 -11.94 -3.32
CA VAL A 809 28.08 -12.19 -2.22
C VAL A 809 28.74 -12.72 -0.95
N GLN A 810 29.92 -13.29 -1.08
CA GLN A 810 30.75 -13.81 0.03
C GLN A 810 32.16 -13.26 -0.07
#